data_ff4e04ac414bf5653001e50ef623f94f
#
_entry.id   ff4e04ac414bf5653001e50ef623f94f
#
_cell.length_a   1.000
_cell.length_b   1.000
_cell.length_c   1.000
_cell.angle_alpha   90.00
_cell.angle_beta   90.00
_cell.angle_gamma   90.00
#
_symmetry.space_group_name_H-M   'P 1'
#
loop_
_entity.id
_entity.type
_entity.pdbx_description
1 polymer ?
#
loop_
_entity_poly.entity_id
_entity_poly.type
_entity_poly.pdbx_seq_one_letter_code
_entity_poly.pdbx_strand_id
1 'polypeptide(L)'
;MKNLRRTFTVLFAAAFSMQVLAQREDKLINQDWSFRFSHQVNASAARRVDLPHTWNAQDALGGKHDYKRGIGNYTKKIFIRPEWQGKRLFLRFEGANCVSNVFVNGKHIGEHRGGYGAFVFEITDKVEYGKENTLLVRVNNGEQLDVMPLVGDFNFYGGIYRDVHLLLTDNLCISPLDYASSGVYLIQQQVTDKQATICARVNLSNGTGELRKVVLRLQVNDGKKTVYETEKEVSMIPHTDVQVENIEFILKNPRLWNGMQDPFMYQAVVTLIKDGKELDKVEQPLGLRYYVTDPDKGFFLNGKYLPLHGVCRHQERAEVGNALCPVHHEEDTRIMLDMGVNAVRLAHYPQATYMYDLMDKHGIVTWAEIPFVGPGGYADKGFVDQPSFRENGKEQLKEMIRQHYNHPSICFWGLFNELKEQGDNPVEYIKELNAIAHQEDPTRPTTSASNQEGALNFITDHIAWNRYDGWYGATPATLATWLDATHKNHPEMKIAISEYGAGASIYHQQDSLVQTVPGSWWHPENWQTEYHIQNWKIINERPYVWASFVWNMFDFGAAHRTEGDRPGINDKGLVTYDRKIKKDAYYFYRANWNPEPMIYIAGRRNVNRVKPLVDVQVFSNVEEVILIVNDCQCGKMKPDSLKVCLFKDVPLRKGRNEIEVRANDSKKQLIDRCTWILQ
;
A
#
# COMPACT_ATOMS: atom_id res chain seq x y z
N MET A 1 63.12 -13.14 -63.04
CA MET A 1 62.96 -12.46 -61.73
C MET A 1 61.73 -13.04 -61.06
N LYS A 2 61.96 -13.84 -60.01
CA LYS A 2 60.96 -14.74 -59.39
C LYS A 2 60.28 -14.02 -58.19
N ASN A 3 58.95 -13.89 -58.23
CA ASN A 3 58.14 -13.39 -57.15
C ASN A 3 57.90 -14.49 -56.09
N LEU A 4 58.36 -14.25 -54.87
CA LEU A 4 58.08 -15.09 -53.71
C LEU A 4 56.83 -14.56 -52.99
N ARG A 5 55.70 -15.29 -53.11
CA ARG A 5 54.52 -15.03 -52.26
C ARG A 5 54.68 -15.73 -50.95
N ARG A 6 54.76 -14.97 -49.87
CA ARG A 6 54.61 -15.48 -48.48
C ARG A 6 53.15 -15.50 -48.09
N THR A 7 52.63 -16.69 -47.85
CA THR A 7 51.29 -16.93 -47.32
C THR A 7 51.38 -16.83 -45.79
N PHE A 8 50.74 -15.83 -45.19
CA PHE A 8 50.52 -15.75 -43.75
C PHE A 8 49.25 -16.49 -43.39
N THR A 9 49.39 -17.61 -42.68
CA THR A 9 48.26 -18.32 -42.03
C THR A 9 47.95 -17.66 -40.71
N VAL A 10 46.82 -16.91 -40.63
CA VAL A 10 46.34 -16.35 -39.36
C VAL A 10 45.46 -17.43 -38.71
N LEU A 11 45.98 -18.01 -37.61
CA LEU A 11 45.20 -18.83 -36.72
C LEU A 11 44.24 -17.90 -35.91
N PHE A 12 42.94 -17.94 -36.21
CA PHE A 12 41.90 -17.39 -35.34
C PHE A 12 41.71 -18.35 -34.17
N ALA A 13 42.25 -18.02 -33.02
CA ALA A 13 41.88 -18.62 -31.75
C ALA A 13 40.52 -18.06 -31.35
N ALA A 14 39.46 -18.82 -31.59
CA ALA A 14 38.16 -18.55 -31.05
C ALA A 14 38.20 -18.70 -29.51
N ALA A 15 38.41 -17.61 -28.80
CA ALA A 15 38.18 -17.58 -27.37
C ALA A 15 36.66 -17.68 -27.15
N PHE A 16 36.19 -18.88 -26.83
CA PHE A 16 34.86 -19.07 -26.24
C PHE A 16 34.93 -18.39 -24.86
N SER A 17 34.43 -17.19 -24.76
CA SER A 17 34.10 -16.60 -23.48
C SER A 17 32.95 -17.46 -22.89
N MET A 18 33.32 -18.37 -21.97
CA MET A 18 32.34 -18.93 -21.04
C MET A 18 31.72 -17.74 -20.30
N GLN A 19 30.53 -17.29 -20.67
CA GLN A 19 29.70 -16.45 -19.83
C GLN A 19 29.46 -17.25 -18.55
N VAL A 20 30.03 -16.78 -17.47
CA VAL A 20 29.81 -17.31 -16.13
C VAL A 20 28.36 -16.95 -15.75
N LEU A 21 27.42 -17.84 -16.00
CA LEU A 21 26.06 -17.79 -15.45
C LEU A 21 26.12 -18.14 -13.97
N ALA A 22 26.51 -17.18 -13.13
CA ALA A 22 26.71 -17.41 -11.70
C ALA A 22 25.93 -16.45 -10.79
N GLN A 23 24.98 -15.72 -11.29
CA GLN A 23 24.16 -14.82 -10.46
C GLN A 23 22.69 -15.22 -10.52
N ARG A 24 21.96 -14.88 -9.46
CA ARG A 24 20.49 -14.93 -9.46
C ARG A 24 19.95 -14.18 -10.66
N GLU A 25 19.07 -14.83 -11.42
CA GLU A 25 18.31 -14.18 -12.48
C GLU A 25 16.84 -14.13 -12.05
N ASP A 26 16.22 -12.98 -12.21
CA ASP A 26 14.80 -12.76 -12.00
C ASP A 26 14.15 -12.38 -13.33
N LYS A 27 13.28 -13.25 -13.81
CA LYS A 27 12.62 -13.09 -15.12
C LYS A 27 11.13 -12.91 -14.94
N LEU A 28 10.64 -11.73 -15.29
CA LEU A 28 9.21 -11.47 -15.37
C LEU A 28 8.57 -12.30 -16.48
N ILE A 29 7.52 -13.07 -16.16
CA ILE A 29 6.82 -13.94 -17.11
C ILE A 29 5.34 -13.58 -17.29
N ASN A 30 5.02 -12.30 -17.25
CA ASN A 30 3.66 -11.75 -17.27
C ASN A 30 2.93 -11.86 -18.60
N GLN A 31 3.64 -11.91 -19.72
CA GLN A 31 3.02 -11.87 -21.06
C GLN A 31 2.51 -13.24 -21.49
N ASP A 32 1.53 -13.26 -22.40
CA ASP A 32 1.08 -14.45 -23.13
C ASP A 32 0.51 -15.57 -22.26
N TRP A 33 -0.31 -15.25 -21.28
CA TRP A 33 -1.09 -16.23 -20.57
C TRP A 33 -2.42 -16.53 -21.28
N SER A 34 -2.87 -17.77 -21.21
CA SER A 34 -4.20 -18.18 -21.64
C SER A 34 -5.11 -18.30 -20.42
N PHE A 35 -6.23 -17.59 -20.40
CA PHE A 35 -7.19 -17.58 -19.31
C PHE A 35 -8.54 -18.17 -19.71
N ARG A 36 -9.13 -19.03 -18.86
CA ARG A 36 -10.53 -19.47 -18.94
C ARG A 36 -11.08 -19.84 -17.57
N PHE A 37 -12.39 -19.75 -17.39
CA PHE A 37 -13.02 -20.30 -16.19
C PHE A 37 -13.08 -21.83 -16.22
N SER A 38 -13.02 -22.48 -15.05
CA SER A 38 -13.02 -23.95 -14.93
C SER A 38 -14.29 -24.62 -15.48
N HIS A 39 -15.44 -23.96 -15.42
CA HIS A 39 -16.70 -24.46 -15.98
C HIS A 39 -16.77 -24.37 -17.51
N GLN A 40 -15.88 -23.63 -18.13
CA GLN A 40 -15.79 -23.52 -19.60
C GLN A 40 -14.94 -24.66 -20.13
N VAL A 41 -15.58 -25.77 -20.49
CA VAL A 41 -14.89 -27.00 -20.94
C VAL A 41 -14.25 -26.83 -22.32
N ASN A 42 -14.81 -25.95 -23.14
CA ASN A 42 -14.35 -25.73 -24.52
C ASN A 42 -13.04 -24.93 -24.57
N ALA A 43 -12.02 -25.47 -25.23
CA ALA A 43 -10.72 -24.79 -25.38
C ALA A 43 -10.83 -23.44 -26.13
N SER A 44 -11.82 -23.32 -27.04
CA SER A 44 -12.12 -22.07 -27.76
C SER A 44 -12.62 -20.94 -26.85
N ALA A 45 -13.02 -21.21 -25.60
CA ALA A 45 -13.39 -20.20 -24.62
C ALA A 45 -12.18 -19.54 -23.93
N ALA A 46 -10.96 -20.04 -24.17
CA ALA A 46 -9.74 -19.45 -23.63
C ALA A 46 -9.41 -18.13 -24.36
N ARG A 47 -9.07 -17.11 -23.56
CA ARG A 47 -8.61 -15.81 -24.07
C ARG A 47 -7.17 -15.54 -23.67
N ARG A 48 -6.42 -14.86 -24.51
CA ARG A 48 -5.09 -14.38 -24.17
C ARG A 48 -5.18 -13.20 -23.21
N VAL A 49 -4.36 -13.21 -22.19
CA VAL A 49 -4.25 -12.14 -21.20
C VAL A 49 -2.79 -11.94 -20.82
N ASP A 50 -2.44 -10.71 -20.48
CA ASP A 50 -1.19 -10.38 -19.82
C ASP A 50 -1.46 -10.11 -18.34
N LEU A 51 -0.48 -10.36 -17.48
CA LEU A 51 -0.54 -10.05 -16.05
C LEU A 51 0.02 -8.64 -15.80
N PRO A 52 -0.46 -7.95 -14.81
CA PRO A 52 -1.53 -8.27 -13.85
C PRO A 52 -2.91 -8.40 -14.50
N HIS A 53 -3.73 -9.35 -14.04
CA HIS A 53 -5.06 -9.59 -14.58
C HIS A 53 -6.08 -9.95 -13.49
N THR A 54 -7.23 -9.27 -13.50
CA THR A 54 -8.43 -9.69 -12.79
C THR A 54 -9.60 -9.88 -13.74
N TRP A 55 -10.46 -10.86 -13.48
CA TRP A 55 -11.69 -11.04 -14.24
C TRP A 55 -12.86 -10.19 -13.75
N ASN A 56 -12.68 -9.49 -12.60
CA ASN A 56 -13.75 -8.71 -11.94
C ASN A 56 -13.63 -7.19 -12.13
N ALA A 57 -12.76 -6.71 -13.02
CA ALA A 57 -12.51 -5.27 -13.15
C ALA A 57 -13.79 -4.43 -13.40
N GLN A 58 -14.83 -5.03 -14.00
CA GLN A 58 -16.04 -4.34 -14.41
C GLN A 58 -17.33 -4.89 -13.76
N ASP A 59 -17.43 -6.19 -13.53
CA ASP A 59 -18.66 -6.84 -13.10
C ASP A 59 -19.07 -6.50 -11.64
N ALA A 60 -18.09 -6.08 -10.85
CA ALA A 60 -18.28 -5.69 -9.45
C ALA A 60 -18.75 -4.23 -9.26
N LEU A 61 -19.00 -3.47 -10.32
CA LEU A 61 -19.29 -2.03 -10.26
C LEU A 61 -20.76 -1.69 -10.54
N GLY A 62 -21.66 -2.63 -10.51
CA GLY A 62 -23.06 -2.41 -10.86
C GLY A 62 -24.02 -2.31 -9.68
N GLY A 63 -23.54 -2.22 -8.43
CA GLY A 63 -24.39 -2.27 -7.25
C GLY A 63 -25.12 -3.61 -7.10
N LYS A 64 -24.57 -4.65 -7.69
CA LYS A 64 -25.03 -6.02 -7.57
C LYS A 64 -24.05 -6.75 -6.65
N HIS A 65 -24.58 -7.45 -5.66
CA HIS A 65 -23.76 -8.24 -4.74
C HIS A 65 -23.08 -9.47 -5.38
N ASP A 66 -23.41 -9.77 -6.62
CA ASP A 66 -23.12 -11.01 -7.33
C ASP A 66 -22.06 -10.90 -8.43
N TYR A 67 -20.95 -10.23 -8.16
CA TYR A 67 -19.83 -10.30 -9.11
C TYR A 67 -19.26 -11.71 -9.20
N LYS A 68 -18.63 -12.04 -10.32
CA LYS A 68 -18.24 -13.41 -10.66
C LYS A 68 -17.21 -13.98 -9.71
N ARG A 69 -17.62 -14.95 -8.89
CA ARG A 69 -16.77 -15.77 -8.05
C ARG A 69 -16.61 -17.16 -8.65
N GLY A 70 -15.46 -17.79 -8.43
CA GLY A 70 -15.18 -19.14 -8.93
C GLY A 70 -13.71 -19.36 -9.26
N ILE A 71 -13.46 -20.41 -10.07
CA ILE A 71 -12.11 -20.85 -10.40
C ILE A 71 -11.73 -20.38 -11.82
N GLY A 72 -10.68 -19.55 -11.91
CA GLY A 72 -10.00 -19.18 -13.14
C GLY A 72 -8.75 -20.02 -13.36
N ASN A 73 -8.58 -20.55 -14.58
CA ASN A 73 -7.39 -21.29 -15.00
C ASN A 73 -6.52 -20.39 -15.88
N TYR A 74 -5.28 -20.18 -15.44
CA TYR A 74 -4.24 -19.49 -16.17
C TYR A 74 -3.23 -20.51 -16.69
N THR A 75 -3.01 -20.58 -17.98
CA THR A 75 -2.06 -21.51 -18.58
C THR A 75 -1.01 -20.75 -19.36
N LYS A 76 0.27 -21.14 -19.20
CA LYS A 76 1.39 -20.56 -19.93
C LYS A 76 2.35 -21.65 -20.36
N LYS A 77 2.89 -21.52 -21.56
CA LYS A 77 4.02 -22.32 -22.04
C LYS A 77 5.31 -21.54 -21.85
N ILE A 78 6.30 -22.18 -21.24
CA ILE A 78 7.63 -21.62 -21.05
C ILE A 78 8.70 -22.59 -21.58
N PHE A 79 9.66 -22.07 -22.32
CA PHE A 79 10.82 -22.85 -22.75
C PHE A 79 11.90 -22.79 -21.65
N ILE A 80 12.24 -23.95 -21.08
CA ILE A 80 13.30 -24.08 -20.07
C ILE A 80 14.60 -24.42 -20.81
N ARG A 81 15.57 -23.51 -20.75
CA ARG A 81 16.80 -23.60 -21.52
C ARG A 81 17.67 -24.75 -21.01
N PRO A 82 18.40 -25.46 -21.92
CA PRO A 82 19.31 -26.55 -21.50
C PRO A 82 20.40 -26.09 -20.53
N GLU A 83 20.92 -24.87 -20.72
CA GLU A 83 21.99 -24.28 -19.88
C GLU A 83 21.58 -23.97 -18.44
N TRP A 84 20.29 -24.03 -18.12
CA TRP A 84 19.77 -23.89 -16.77
C TRP A 84 19.81 -25.20 -15.96
N GLN A 85 20.17 -26.31 -16.61
CA GLN A 85 20.35 -27.58 -15.92
C GLN A 85 21.46 -27.46 -14.85
N GLY A 86 21.16 -27.90 -13.64
CA GLY A 86 22.04 -27.75 -12.46
C GLY A 86 21.83 -26.44 -11.68
N LYS A 87 20.92 -25.57 -12.11
CA LYS A 87 20.41 -24.43 -11.35
C LYS A 87 19.08 -24.80 -10.69
N ARG A 88 18.72 -24.04 -9.64
CA ARG A 88 17.38 -24.13 -9.04
C ARG A 88 16.44 -23.13 -9.71
N LEU A 89 15.23 -23.56 -9.95
CA LEU A 89 14.19 -22.77 -10.57
C LEU A 89 12.99 -22.62 -9.62
N PHE A 90 12.54 -21.39 -9.48
CA PHE A 90 11.40 -21.07 -8.62
C PHE A 90 10.37 -20.25 -9.39
N LEU A 91 9.09 -20.54 -9.17
CA LEU A 91 7.98 -19.69 -9.59
C LEU A 91 7.56 -18.83 -8.39
N ARG A 92 7.69 -17.52 -8.50
CA ARG A 92 7.26 -16.56 -7.50
C ARG A 92 6.09 -15.75 -8.03
N PHE A 93 5.03 -15.66 -7.23
CA PHE A 93 3.83 -14.88 -7.48
C PHE A 93 3.77 -13.75 -6.47
N GLU A 94 3.62 -12.51 -6.94
CA GLU A 94 3.51 -11.35 -6.04
C GLU A 94 2.12 -11.21 -5.40
N GLY A 95 1.10 -11.90 -5.95
CA GLY A 95 -0.23 -12.00 -5.39
C GLY A 95 -1.25 -12.58 -6.36
N ALA A 96 -2.09 -13.47 -5.84
CA ALA A 96 -3.23 -14.05 -6.56
C ALA A 96 -4.37 -14.35 -5.57
N ASN A 97 -5.60 -13.94 -5.86
CA ASN A 97 -6.68 -13.98 -4.87
C ASN A 97 -7.71 -15.06 -5.18
N CYS A 98 -8.03 -15.95 -4.20
CA CYS A 98 -7.47 -16.03 -2.86
C CYS A 98 -6.83 -17.40 -2.58
N VAL A 99 -7.23 -18.47 -3.29
CA VAL A 99 -6.62 -19.81 -3.18
C VAL A 99 -6.03 -20.18 -4.53
N SER A 100 -4.72 -20.44 -4.56
CA SER A 100 -3.97 -20.68 -5.79
C SER A 100 -3.33 -22.07 -5.78
N ASN A 101 -3.65 -22.89 -6.78
CA ASN A 101 -3.03 -24.21 -7.00
C ASN A 101 -2.16 -24.16 -8.25
N VAL A 102 -0.88 -24.51 -8.12
CA VAL A 102 0.13 -24.43 -9.19
C VAL A 102 0.49 -25.84 -9.69
N PHE A 103 0.54 -25.98 -11.01
CA PHE A 103 0.91 -27.22 -11.69
C PHE A 103 1.97 -26.94 -12.76
N VAL A 104 2.92 -27.86 -12.89
CA VAL A 104 3.92 -27.89 -13.99
C VAL A 104 3.84 -29.25 -14.68
N ASN A 105 3.67 -29.23 -16.01
CA ASN A 105 3.53 -30.45 -16.82
C ASN A 105 2.46 -31.43 -16.27
N GLY A 106 1.36 -30.88 -15.74
CA GLY A 106 0.26 -31.65 -15.14
C GLY A 106 0.52 -32.17 -13.72
N LYS A 107 1.71 -31.98 -13.17
CA LYS A 107 2.03 -32.35 -11.78
C LYS A 107 1.69 -31.21 -10.84
N HIS A 108 0.96 -31.45 -9.77
CA HIS A 108 0.68 -30.48 -8.72
C HIS A 108 1.98 -30.13 -7.97
N ILE A 109 2.26 -28.85 -7.81
CA ILE A 109 3.46 -28.34 -7.17
C ILE A 109 3.15 -27.91 -5.74
N GLY A 110 2.06 -27.17 -5.56
CA GLY A 110 1.63 -26.68 -4.25
C GLY A 110 0.39 -25.83 -4.32
N GLU A 111 -0.14 -25.50 -3.15
CA GLU A 111 -1.27 -24.60 -2.92
C GLU A 111 -0.83 -23.45 -2.03
N HIS A 112 -1.30 -22.25 -2.33
CA HIS A 112 -1.21 -21.07 -1.45
C HIS A 112 -2.61 -20.59 -1.11
N ARG A 113 -2.82 -20.25 0.16
CA ARG A 113 -4.09 -19.80 0.74
C ARG A 113 -3.92 -18.44 1.38
N GLY A 114 -4.32 -17.40 0.66
CA GLY A 114 -4.19 -15.99 1.02
C GLY A 114 -4.19 -15.15 -0.25
N GLY A 115 -4.86 -14.00 -0.23
CA GLY A 115 -5.06 -13.22 -1.44
C GLY A 115 -4.02 -12.14 -1.68
N TYR A 116 -3.20 -11.79 -0.67
CA TYR A 116 -2.50 -10.52 -0.68
C TYR A 116 -0.99 -10.62 -0.42
N GLY A 117 -0.49 -11.75 0.08
CA GLY A 117 0.92 -12.07 0.21
C GLY A 117 1.52 -12.61 -1.08
N ALA A 118 2.84 -12.49 -1.24
CA ALA A 118 3.58 -13.21 -2.26
C ALA A 118 3.80 -14.67 -1.84
N PHE A 119 3.96 -15.56 -2.81
CA PHE A 119 4.29 -16.96 -2.57
C PHE A 119 5.22 -17.51 -3.64
N VAL A 120 5.96 -18.58 -3.27
CA VAL A 120 6.99 -19.16 -4.14
C VAL A 120 6.98 -20.67 -4.07
N PHE A 121 7.20 -21.32 -5.20
CA PHE A 121 7.36 -22.77 -5.30
C PHE A 121 8.61 -23.13 -6.10
N GLU A 122 9.39 -24.08 -5.62
CA GLU A 122 10.50 -24.65 -6.38
C GLU A 122 9.97 -25.64 -7.43
N ILE A 123 10.45 -25.50 -8.66
CA ILE A 123 10.03 -26.31 -9.82
C ILE A 123 11.20 -27.07 -10.47
N THR A 124 12.37 -27.05 -9.88
CA THR A 124 13.62 -27.61 -10.43
C THR A 124 13.47 -29.03 -10.97
N ASP A 125 12.86 -29.94 -10.18
CA ASP A 125 12.68 -31.34 -10.52
C ASP A 125 11.38 -31.63 -11.30
N LYS A 126 10.63 -30.60 -11.66
CA LYS A 126 9.31 -30.72 -12.29
C LYS A 126 9.32 -30.27 -13.75
N VAL A 127 10.41 -29.64 -14.17
CA VAL A 127 10.60 -29.13 -15.54
C VAL A 127 11.41 -30.10 -16.42
N GLU A 128 11.22 -29.97 -17.72
CA GLU A 128 12.02 -30.63 -18.75
C GLU A 128 12.92 -29.60 -19.42
N TYR A 129 14.24 -29.79 -19.32
CA TYR A 129 15.22 -28.89 -19.92
C TYR A 129 15.31 -29.07 -21.43
N GLY A 130 15.56 -27.99 -22.17
CA GLY A 130 15.60 -27.98 -23.65
C GLY A 130 14.24 -28.15 -24.31
N LYS A 131 13.15 -28.01 -23.55
CA LYS A 131 11.78 -28.19 -24.01
C LYS A 131 10.83 -27.11 -23.52
N GLU A 132 9.69 -27.04 -24.13
CA GLU A 132 8.53 -26.26 -23.72
C GLU A 132 7.83 -26.98 -22.57
N ASN A 133 7.61 -26.28 -21.46
CA ASN A 133 6.92 -26.75 -20.27
C ASN A 133 5.59 -26.00 -20.12
N THR A 134 4.56 -26.68 -19.61
CA THR A 134 3.25 -26.08 -19.40
C THR A 134 3.04 -25.75 -17.91
N LEU A 135 2.85 -24.47 -17.62
CA LEU A 135 2.39 -23.99 -16.31
C LEU A 135 0.87 -23.91 -16.33
N LEU A 136 0.22 -24.37 -15.27
CA LEU A 136 -1.20 -24.14 -15.01
C LEU A 136 -1.35 -23.61 -13.58
N VAL A 137 -2.01 -22.45 -13.43
CA VAL A 137 -2.35 -21.86 -12.16
C VAL A 137 -3.87 -21.78 -12.06
N ARG A 138 -4.44 -22.41 -11.05
CA ARG A 138 -5.88 -22.39 -10.77
C ARG A 138 -6.10 -21.44 -9.61
N VAL A 139 -6.77 -20.32 -9.85
CA VAL A 139 -7.05 -19.29 -8.86
C VAL A 139 -8.54 -19.29 -8.55
N ASN A 140 -8.88 -19.36 -7.26
CA ASN A 140 -10.27 -19.39 -6.78
C ASN A 140 -10.53 -18.18 -5.86
N ASN A 141 -11.48 -17.30 -6.24
CA ASN A 141 -11.98 -16.21 -5.39
C ASN A 141 -13.38 -16.51 -4.79
N GLY A 142 -13.80 -17.76 -4.81
CA GLY A 142 -15.01 -18.21 -4.10
C GLY A 142 -14.83 -18.07 -2.59
N GLU A 143 -15.94 -18.10 -1.87
CA GLU A 143 -15.92 -18.04 -0.41
C GLU A 143 -15.10 -19.17 0.21
N GLN A 144 -14.24 -18.81 1.13
CA GLN A 144 -13.40 -19.71 1.90
C GLN A 144 -13.54 -19.34 3.38
N LEU A 145 -14.16 -20.20 4.18
CA LEU A 145 -14.38 -19.93 5.62
C LEU A 145 -13.11 -20.00 6.46
N ASP A 146 -12.01 -20.42 5.86
CA ASP A 146 -10.70 -20.59 6.50
C ASP A 146 -9.61 -19.68 5.91
N VAL A 147 -9.99 -18.68 5.11
CA VAL A 147 -9.04 -17.71 4.53
C VAL A 147 -9.53 -16.29 4.76
N MET A 148 -8.72 -15.45 5.40
CA MET A 148 -8.99 -14.01 5.54
C MET A 148 -8.89 -13.29 4.19
N PRO A 149 -9.76 -12.26 3.94
CA PRO A 149 -10.87 -11.80 4.73
C PRO A 149 -12.16 -12.59 4.45
N LEU A 150 -13.04 -12.73 5.44
CA LEU A 150 -14.38 -13.32 5.23
C LEU A 150 -15.38 -12.29 4.71
N VAL A 151 -15.25 -11.06 5.15
CA VAL A 151 -16.11 -9.91 4.83
C VAL A 151 -15.28 -8.65 4.65
N GLY A 152 -15.85 -7.60 4.10
CA GLY A 152 -15.23 -6.29 3.96
C GLY A 152 -16.06 -5.36 3.09
N ASP A 153 -15.92 -4.06 3.32
CA ASP A 153 -16.54 -3.01 2.49
C ASP A 153 -15.69 -2.74 1.24
N PHE A 154 -15.28 -3.81 0.54
CA PHE A 154 -14.50 -3.77 -0.69
C PHE A 154 -14.69 -5.05 -1.51
N ASN A 155 -14.29 -5.04 -2.78
CA ASN A 155 -14.43 -6.19 -3.66
C ASN A 155 -13.29 -7.21 -3.50
N PHE A 156 -13.63 -8.50 -3.50
CA PHE A 156 -12.67 -9.62 -3.50
C PHE A 156 -12.39 -10.04 -4.93
N TYR A 157 -11.59 -9.24 -5.62
CA TYR A 157 -11.23 -9.44 -7.01
C TYR A 157 -10.48 -10.75 -7.22
N GLY A 158 -10.88 -11.56 -8.19
CA GLY A 158 -10.21 -12.81 -8.52
C GLY A 158 -9.18 -12.63 -9.63
N GLY A 159 -8.10 -13.43 -9.57
CA GLY A 159 -7.08 -13.48 -10.61
C GLY A 159 -5.66 -13.46 -10.10
N ILE A 160 -4.71 -13.59 -11.03
CA ILE A 160 -3.29 -13.29 -10.82
C ILE A 160 -3.13 -11.79 -11.07
N TYR A 161 -3.30 -11.00 -10.03
CA TYR A 161 -3.44 -9.55 -10.15
C TYR A 161 -2.17 -8.77 -9.83
N ARG A 162 -1.04 -9.48 -9.61
CA ARG A 162 0.32 -8.96 -9.50
C ARG A 162 1.27 -9.78 -10.38
N ASP A 163 2.52 -9.40 -10.39
CA ASP A 163 3.55 -9.99 -11.24
C ASP A 163 3.85 -11.46 -10.92
N VAL A 164 4.33 -12.19 -11.93
CA VAL A 164 4.83 -13.55 -11.80
C VAL A 164 6.25 -13.62 -12.34
N HIS A 165 7.13 -14.23 -11.55
CA HIS A 165 8.55 -14.32 -11.82
C HIS A 165 9.02 -15.76 -11.92
N LEU A 166 9.98 -16.00 -12.80
CA LEU A 166 10.81 -17.19 -12.84
C LEU A 166 12.18 -16.81 -12.27
N LEU A 167 12.50 -17.28 -11.06
CA LEU A 167 13.78 -17.07 -10.42
C LEU A 167 14.72 -18.24 -10.74
N LEU A 168 15.95 -17.93 -11.08
CA LEU A 168 17.05 -18.89 -11.24
C LEU A 168 18.13 -18.58 -10.19
N THR A 169 18.57 -19.61 -9.47
CA THR A 169 19.67 -19.47 -8.50
C THR A 169 20.69 -20.59 -8.68
N ASP A 170 21.84 -20.46 -8.02
CA ASP A 170 22.71 -21.60 -7.77
C ASP A 170 22.05 -22.57 -6.78
N ASN A 171 22.61 -23.78 -6.64
CA ASN A 171 22.19 -24.73 -5.60
C ASN A 171 22.47 -24.20 -4.18
N LEU A 172 23.47 -23.33 -4.05
CA LEU A 172 23.75 -22.58 -2.84
C LEU A 172 23.28 -21.15 -3.06
N CYS A 173 22.26 -20.71 -2.32
CA CYS A 173 21.70 -19.39 -2.53
C CYS A 173 21.19 -18.76 -1.21
N ILE A 174 20.90 -17.47 -1.24
CA ILE A 174 20.07 -16.79 -0.26
C ILE A 174 18.64 -17.26 -0.50
N SER A 175 17.98 -17.81 0.52
CA SER A 175 16.74 -18.55 0.35
C SER A 175 15.56 -17.68 -0.10
N PRO A 176 14.90 -18.01 -1.21
CA PRO A 176 13.59 -17.40 -1.56
C PRO A 176 12.41 -18.12 -0.88
N LEU A 177 12.67 -19.24 -0.17
CA LEU A 177 11.63 -20.13 0.37
C LEU A 177 11.09 -19.70 1.74
N ASP A 178 11.69 -18.69 2.37
CA ASP A 178 11.20 -18.15 3.63
C ASP A 178 10.07 -17.14 3.35
N TYR A 179 8.83 -17.62 3.25
CA TYR A 179 7.62 -16.82 2.98
C TYR A 179 7.72 -15.91 1.74
N ALA A 180 8.42 -16.36 0.71
CA ALA A 180 8.70 -15.56 -0.49
C ALA A 180 9.37 -14.19 -0.20
N SER A 181 10.04 -14.04 0.94
CA SER A 181 10.79 -12.86 1.31
C SER A 181 12.10 -12.75 0.52
N SER A 182 12.86 -11.67 0.73
CA SER A 182 14.19 -11.51 0.15
C SER A 182 15.23 -12.49 0.71
N GLY A 183 14.94 -13.13 1.85
CA GLY A 183 15.89 -13.94 2.64
C GLY A 183 16.91 -13.10 3.43
N VAL A 184 16.78 -11.77 3.42
CA VAL A 184 17.66 -10.84 4.15
C VAL A 184 16.82 -9.89 4.98
N TYR A 185 17.08 -9.82 6.28
CA TYR A 185 16.38 -8.96 7.24
C TYR A 185 17.37 -8.07 7.96
N LEU A 186 17.16 -6.74 7.88
CA LEU A 186 18.05 -5.73 8.47
C LEU A 186 17.42 -5.21 9.78
N ILE A 187 17.65 -5.96 10.87
CA ILE A 187 17.03 -5.73 12.17
C ILE A 187 17.74 -4.56 12.86
N GLN A 188 17.06 -3.43 12.97
CA GLN A 188 17.58 -2.22 13.63
C GLN A 188 17.40 -2.34 15.14
N GLN A 189 18.40 -2.91 15.82
CA GLN A 189 18.35 -3.17 17.27
C GLN A 189 18.39 -1.88 18.08
N GLN A 190 19.21 -0.91 17.65
CA GLN A 190 19.28 0.42 18.25
C GLN A 190 19.69 1.44 17.20
N VAL A 191 18.96 2.53 17.09
CA VAL A 191 19.29 3.63 16.19
C VAL A 191 19.24 4.96 16.94
N THR A 192 20.29 5.75 16.76
CA THR A 192 20.42 7.14 17.23
C THR A 192 21.09 7.97 16.13
N ASP A 193 21.19 9.27 16.33
CA ASP A 193 21.94 10.17 15.45
C ASP A 193 23.47 9.90 15.45
N LYS A 194 23.98 9.24 16.51
CA LYS A 194 25.43 8.95 16.65
C LYS A 194 25.80 7.53 16.20
N GLN A 195 24.89 6.60 16.31
CA GLN A 195 25.17 5.20 16.06
C GLN A 195 23.90 4.42 15.72
N ALA A 196 24.02 3.48 14.78
CA ALA A 196 23.03 2.45 14.54
C ALA A 196 23.67 1.06 14.70
N THR A 197 23.03 0.21 15.52
CA THR A 197 23.40 -1.21 15.69
C THR A 197 22.37 -2.04 14.95
N ILE A 198 22.81 -2.82 13.97
CA ILE A 198 21.96 -3.59 13.06
C ILE A 198 22.42 -5.05 13.08
N CYS A 199 21.46 -5.97 13.11
CA CYS A 199 21.69 -7.38 12.82
C CYS A 199 21.14 -7.71 11.43
N ALA A 200 22.01 -8.05 10.48
CA ALA A 200 21.61 -8.64 9.22
C ALA A 200 21.39 -10.15 9.43
N ARG A 201 20.14 -10.58 9.50
CA ARG A 201 19.75 -11.99 9.47
C ARG A 201 19.60 -12.42 8.02
N VAL A 202 20.38 -13.42 7.62
CA VAL A 202 20.40 -13.94 6.25
C VAL A 202 19.98 -15.41 6.27
N ASN A 203 18.99 -15.76 5.49
CA ASN A 203 18.48 -17.11 5.32
C ASN A 203 19.14 -17.73 4.10
N LEU A 204 19.89 -18.83 4.30
CA LEU A 204 20.64 -19.54 3.26
C LEU A 204 19.95 -20.85 2.92
N SER A 205 20.06 -21.27 1.67
CA SER A 205 19.55 -22.55 1.19
C SER A 205 20.63 -23.35 0.45
N ASN A 206 20.73 -24.65 0.77
CA ASN A 206 21.63 -25.60 0.13
C ASN A 206 20.85 -26.77 -0.46
N GLY A 207 20.65 -26.77 -1.77
CA GLY A 207 19.99 -27.87 -2.51
C GLY A 207 20.87 -29.08 -2.78
N THR A 208 22.18 -29.05 -2.38
CA THR A 208 23.08 -30.19 -2.58
C THR A 208 23.05 -31.18 -1.42
N GLY A 209 23.48 -32.44 -1.68
CA GLY A 209 23.62 -33.48 -0.67
C GLY A 209 24.90 -33.36 0.18
N GLU A 210 25.67 -32.28 0.08
CA GLU A 210 26.96 -32.13 0.72
C GLU A 210 27.05 -30.86 1.56
N LEU A 211 27.80 -30.94 2.67
CA LEU A 211 28.18 -29.75 3.43
C LEU A 211 29.09 -28.85 2.57
N ARG A 212 28.71 -27.57 2.43
CA ARG A 212 29.46 -26.62 1.61
C ARG A 212 29.93 -25.43 2.44
N LYS A 213 31.23 -25.12 2.35
CA LYS A 213 31.75 -23.88 2.91
C LYS A 213 31.66 -22.75 1.91
N VAL A 214 31.19 -21.60 2.37
CA VAL A 214 30.99 -20.38 1.60
C VAL A 214 31.44 -19.17 2.43
N VAL A 215 31.62 -18.04 1.77
CA VAL A 215 31.78 -16.74 2.42
C VAL A 215 30.52 -15.92 2.17
N LEU A 216 29.96 -15.39 3.24
CA LEU A 216 28.85 -14.46 3.22
C LEU A 216 29.44 -13.05 3.41
N ARG A 217 29.36 -12.20 2.38
CA ARG A 217 29.79 -10.81 2.41
C ARG A 217 28.58 -9.90 2.57
N LEU A 218 28.67 -8.97 3.51
CA LEU A 218 27.71 -7.87 3.68
C LEU A 218 28.41 -6.55 3.39
N GLN A 219 27.85 -5.77 2.47
CA GLN A 219 28.26 -4.39 2.19
C GLN A 219 27.09 -3.45 2.45
N VAL A 220 27.36 -2.28 3.02
CA VAL A 220 26.38 -1.17 3.12
C VAL A 220 26.92 0.00 2.33
N ASN A 221 26.13 0.49 1.40
CA ASN A 221 26.50 1.52 0.44
C ASN A 221 25.70 2.81 0.62
N ASP A 222 26.38 3.95 0.54
CA ASP A 222 25.81 5.29 0.35
C ASP A 222 26.07 5.68 -1.11
N GLY A 223 25.09 5.47 -1.94
CA GLY A 223 25.25 5.58 -3.39
C GLY A 223 26.33 4.63 -3.91
N LYS A 224 27.44 5.17 -4.43
CA LYS A 224 28.57 4.38 -4.94
C LYS A 224 29.66 4.12 -3.88
N LYS A 225 29.51 4.68 -2.68
CA LYS A 225 30.51 4.56 -1.61
C LYS A 225 30.12 3.46 -0.64
N THR A 226 30.96 2.45 -0.47
CA THR A 226 30.82 1.47 0.61
C THR A 226 31.22 2.12 1.94
N VAL A 227 30.27 2.18 2.88
CA VAL A 227 30.44 2.76 4.21
C VAL A 227 30.68 1.70 5.28
N TYR A 228 30.33 0.45 4.99
CA TYR A 228 30.61 -0.71 5.84
C TYR A 228 30.77 -1.97 4.98
N GLU A 229 31.71 -2.83 5.35
CA GLU A 229 31.89 -4.15 4.72
C GLU A 229 32.40 -5.16 5.75
N THR A 230 31.90 -6.39 5.67
CA THR A 230 32.38 -7.51 6.45
C THR A 230 32.14 -8.83 5.73
N GLU A 231 32.93 -9.86 6.10
CA GLU A 231 32.78 -11.22 5.60
C GLU A 231 32.68 -12.21 6.76
N LYS A 232 31.91 -13.27 6.55
CA LYS A 232 31.72 -14.37 7.49
C LYS A 232 31.80 -15.70 6.75
N GLU A 233 32.69 -16.61 7.21
CA GLU A 233 32.67 -18.00 6.73
C GLU A 233 31.46 -18.74 7.30
N VAL A 234 30.77 -19.49 6.44
CA VAL A 234 29.56 -20.24 6.78
C VAL A 234 29.68 -21.66 6.22
N SER A 235 29.25 -22.64 7.01
CA SER A 235 29.03 -24.01 6.55
C SER A 235 27.57 -24.27 6.29
N MET A 236 27.19 -24.42 5.02
CA MET A 236 25.80 -24.62 4.61
C MET A 236 25.42 -26.10 4.71
N ILE A 237 24.39 -26.37 5.52
CA ILE A 237 23.89 -27.72 5.81
C ILE A 237 23.24 -28.32 4.56
N PRO A 238 23.50 -29.60 4.21
CA PRO A 238 22.87 -30.27 3.06
C PRO A 238 21.36 -30.28 3.12
N HIS A 239 20.71 -30.21 1.96
CA HIS A 239 19.24 -30.31 1.80
C HIS A 239 18.47 -29.42 2.79
N THR A 240 18.91 -28.17 2.93
CA THR A 240 18.28 -27.19 3.84
C THR A 240 17.68 -26.05 3.04
N ASP A 241 16.40 -25.82 3.24
CA ASP A 241 15.67 -24.72 2.59
C ASP A 241 15.93 -23.38 3.26
N VAL A 242 16.06 -23.37 4.61
CA VAL A 242 16.32 -22.16 5.39
C VAL A 242 17.29 -22.44 6.51
N GLN A 243 18.53 -21.97 6.37
CA GLN A 243 19.55 -21.89 7.42
C GLN A 243 19.78 -20.43 7.79
N VAL A 244 19.62 -20.09 9.05
CA VAL A 244 19.72 -18.70 9.53
C VAL A 244 21.16 -18.37 9.90
N GLU A 245 21.69 -17.28 9.34
CA GLU A 245 22.98 -16.70 9.70
C GLU A 245 22.82 -15.24 10.10
N ASN A 246 23.49 -14.82 11.16
CA ASN A 246 23.44 -13.45 11.65
C ASN A 246 24.80 -12.77 11.50
N ILE A 247 24.75 -11.49 11.07
CA ILE A 247 25.92 -10.60 11.01
C ILE A 247 25.54 -9.32 11.73
N GLU A 248 26.15 -9.09 12.89
CA GLU A 248 25.98 -7.83 13.64
C GLU A 248 26.95 -6.77 13.15
N PHE A 249 26.51 -5.54 13.01
CA PHE A 249 27.35 -4.44 12.59
C PHE A 249 26.88 -3.09 13.14
N ILE A 250 27.79 -2.13 13.12
CA ILE A 250 27.56 -0.79 13.65
C ILE A 250 27.93 0.24 12.58
N LEU A 251 26.98 1.15 12.31
CA LEU A 251 27.23 2.36 11.53
C LEU A 251 27.39 3.55 12.48
N LYS A 252 28.50 4.27 12.40
CA LYS A 252 28.76 5.49 13.18
C LYS A 252 28.28 6.71 12.44
N ASN A 253 27.64 7.65 13.16
CA ASN A 253 27.07 8.89 12.62
C ASN A 253 26.23 8.63 11.34
N PRO A 254 25.22 7.75 11.41
CA PRO A 254 24.46 7.40 10.24
C PRO A 254 23.58 8.58 9.78
N ARG A 255 23.37 8.69 8.47
CA ARG A 255 22.30 9.52 7.93
C ARG A 255 20.98 8.79 8.10
N LEU A 256 20.01 9.45 8.73
CA LEU A 256 18.73 8.83 9.06
C LEU A 256 17.70 9.06 7.95
N TRP A 257 16.75 8.15 7.85
CA TRP A 257 15.52 8.33 7.09
C TRP A 257 14.56 9.25 7.88
N ASN A 258 14.41 10.50 7.44
CA ASN A 258 13.68 11.56 8.15
C ASN A 258 12.31 11.86 7.52
N GLY A 259 11.58 10.83 7.07
CA GLY A 259 10.30 11.04 6.40
C GLY A 259 10.47 11.95 5.18
N MET A 260 9.44 12.74 4.85
CA MET A 260 9.45 13.60 3.66
C MET A 260 10.56 14.66 3.65
N GLN A 261 11.16 14.99 4.80
CA GLN A 261 12.22 16.02 4.85
C GLN A 261 13.54 15.52 4.26
N ASP A 262 13.88 14.25 4.51
CA ASP A 262 15.09 13.59 4.01
C ASP A 262 14.88 12.07 4.02
N PRO A 263 14.26 11.50 2.98
CA PRO A 263 13.99 10.06 2.87
C PRO A 263 15.24 9.27 2.48
N PHE A 264 16.34 9.48 3.18
CA PHE A 264 17.63 8.89 2.84
C PHE A 264 17.67 7.39 3.10
N MET A 265 18.21 6.64 2.14
CA MET A 265 18.34 5.20 2.19
C MET A 265 19.75 4.76 1.84
N TYR A 266 20.34 3.93 2.66
CA TYR A 266 21.47 3.08 2.28
C TYR A 266 21.00 1.89 1.47
N GLN A 267 21.93 1.23 0.77
CA GLN A 267 21.72 -0.05 0.12
C GLN A 267 22.57 -1.11 0.84
N ALA A 268 21.94 -2.12 1.41
CA ALA A 268 22.62 -3.29 1.93
C ALA A 268 22.70 -4.36 0.83
N VAL A 269 23.92 -4.87 0.58
CA VAL A 269 24.20 -5.89 -0.42
C VAL A 269 24.75 -7.11 0.27
N VAL A 270 24.05 -8.23 0.17
CA VAL A 270 24.48 -9.52 0.70
C VAL A 270 24.89 -10.41 -0.46
N THR A 271 26.13 -10.87 -0.47
CA THR A 271 26.71 -11.71 -1.52
C THR A 271 27.18 -13.03 -0.95
N LEU A 272 26.81 -14.13 -1.59
CA LEU A 272 27.28 -15.48 -1.28
C LEU A 272 28.44 -15.85 -2.23
N ILE A 273 29.60 -16.18 -1.68
CA ILE A 273 30.81 -16.39 -2.44
C ILE A 273 31.38 -17.81 -2.13
N LYS A 274 31.80 -18.52 -3.18
CA LYS A 274 32.47 -19.80 -3.05
C LYS A 274 33.65 -19.87 -4.02
N ASP A 275 34.81 -20.27 -3.53
CA ASP A 275 36.05 -20.38 -4.32
C ASP A 275 36.35 -19.10 -5.14
N GLY A 276 36.13 -17.92 -4.52
CA GLY A 276 36.32 -16.61 -5.13
C GLY A 276 35.28 -16.18 -6.17
N LYS A 277 34.23 -17.00 -6.40
CA LYS A 277 33.11 -16.68 -7.32
C LYS A 277 31.85 -16.30 -6.56
N GLU A 278 31.19 -15.25 -7.01
CA GLU A 278 29.85 -14.88 -6.53
C GLU A 278 28.83 -15.89 -7.05
N LEU A 279 28.13 -16.58 -6.13
CA LEU A 279 27.06 -17.54 -6.45
C LEU A 279 25.69 -16.88 -6.45
N ASP A 280 25.47 -15.96 -5.50
CA ASP A 280 24.18 -15.29 -5.32
C ASP A 280 24.37 -13.90 -4.71
N LYS A 281 23.48 -12.99 -5.01
CA LYS A 281 23.48 -11.62 -4.50
C LYS A 281 22.06 -11.12 -4.28
N VAL A 282 21.80 -10.52 -3.12
CA VAL A 282 20.55 -9.87 -2.76
C VAL A 282 20.82 -8.46 -2.28
N GLU A 283 20.10 -7.50 -2.82
CA GLU A 283 20.18 -6.09 -2.47
C GLU A 283 18.90 -5.68 -1.73
N GLN A 284 19.06 -4.96 -0.60
CA GLN A 284 17.93 -4.52 0.21
C GLN A 284 18.10 -3.05 0.60
N PRO A 285 16.98 -2.28 0.65
CA PRO A 285 17.01 -0.94 1.17
C PRO A 285 17.28 -0.94 2.69
N LEU A 286 18.00 0.08 3.17
CA LEU A 286 18.25 0.28 4.59
C LEU A 286 18.04 1.76 4.94
N GLY A 287 16.84 2.10 5.37
CA GLY A 287 16.51 3.41 5.94
C GLY A 287 16.57 3.34 7.46
N LEU A 288 17.54 4.03 8.05
CA LEU A 288 17.74 4.02 9.50
C LEU A 288 16.87 5.08 10.17
N ARG A 289 16.07 4.67 11.14
CA ARG A 289 15.21 5.57 11.91
C ARG A 289 14.89 5.00 13.29
N TYR A 290 14.50 5.90 14.17
CA TYR A 290 13.82 5.56 15.43
C TYR A 290 12.60 6.45 15.57
N TYR A 291 11.61 5.98 16.29
CA TYR A 291 10.38 6.75 16.51
C TYR A 291 9.71 6.32 17.81
N VAL A 292 8.87 7.19 18.32
CA VAL A 292 8.07 6.94 19.52
C VAL A 292 6.72 7.61 19.38
N THR A 293 5.70 7.00 19.93
CA THR A 293 4.38 7.59 20.09
C THR A 293 4.17 7.89 21.57
N ASP A 294 4.04 9.18 21.90
CA ASP A 294 3.74 9.68 23.23
C ASP A 294 2.21 9.83 23.35
N PRO A 295 1.56 9.31 24.41
CA PRO A 295 0.10 9.36 24.54
C PRO A 295 -0.46 10.78 24.69
N ASP A 296 0.34 11.78 25.10
CA ASP A 296 -0.08 13.17 25.26
C ASP A 296 0.37 14.08 24.10
N LYS A 297 1.47 13.72 23.42
CA LYS A 297 2.16 14.61 22.47
C LYS A 297 2.16 14.10 21.05
N GLY A 298 1.70 12.86 20.80
CA GLY A 298 1.63 12.28 19.48
C GLY A 298 2.91 11.60 18.99
N PHE A 299 3.16 11.60 17.69
CA PHE A 299 4.24 10.84 17.05
C PHE A 299 5.51 11.67 16.87
N PHE A 300 6.66 11.04 17.15
CA PHE A 300 7.99 11.62 16.99
C PHE A 300 8.85 10.72 16.12
N LEU A 301 9.44 11.28 15.08
CA LEU A 301 10.41 10.60 14.21
C LEU A 301 11.80 11.20 14.45
N ASN A 302 12.79 10.34 14.78
CA ASN A 302 14.17 10.73 15.06
C ASN A 302 14.25 11.88 16.10
N GLY A 303 13.40 11.79 17.15
CA GLY A 303 13.33 12.75 18.24
C GLY A 303 12.61 14.06 17.92
N LYS A 304 12.05 14.23 16.70
CA LYS A 304 11.30 15.42 16.30
C LYS A 304 9.81 15.10 16.20
N TYR A 305 8.98 15.98 16.74
CA TYR A 305 7.52 15.90 16.58
C TYR A 305 7.14 15.91 15.10
N LEU A 306 6.34 14.95 14.69
CA LEU A 306 5.83 14.82 13.32
C LEU A 306 4.32 14.50 13.38
N PRO A 307 3.44 15.49 13.19
CA PRO A 307 2.01 15.20 13.09
C PRO A 307 1.75 14.37 11.83
N LEU A 308 1.10 13.22 11.98
CA LEU A 308 0.81 12.33 10.87
C LEU A 308 -0.53 12.68 10.21
N HIS A 309 -0.44 13.29 9.06
CA HIS A 309 -1.56 13.68 8.20
C HIS A 309 -1.76 12.60 7.12
N GLY A 310 -2.69 11.71 7.36
CA GLY A 310 -2.82 10.48 6.61
C GLY A 310 -4.09 10.35 5.79
N VAL A 311 -4.04 9.39 4.88
CA VAL A 311 -5.18 8.89 4.11
C VAL A 311 -5.18 7.38 4.11
N CYS A 312 -6.35 6.76 3.94
CA CYS A 312 -6.47 5.35 3.60
C CYS A 312 -6.43 5.15 2.10
N ARG A 313 -5.90 3.99 1.65
CA ARG A 313 -5.87 3.63 0.23
C ARG A 313 -6.22 2.16 0.02
N HIS A 314 -7.25 1.90 -0.83
CA HIS A 314 -7.45 0.59 -1.43
C HIS A 314 -6.59 0.42 -2.69
N GLN A 315 -6.07 -0.82 -2.92
CA GLN A 315 -5.26 -1.15 -4.10
C GLN A 315 -6.16 -1.49 -5.28
N GLU A 316 -6.85 -0.48 -5.82
CA GLU A 316 -7.70 -0.64 -6.99
C GLU A 316 -7.96 0.68 -7.70
N ARG A 317 -8.46 0.61 -8.94
CA ARG A 317 -8.92 1.77 -9.70
C ARG A 317 -9.87 1.37 -10.82
N ALA A 318 -10.53 2.37 -11.41
CA ALA A 318 -11.39 2.19 -12.57
C ALA A 318 -10.67 1.42 -13.70
N GLU A 319 -11.43 0.65 -14.46
CA GLU A 319 -11.04 -0.11 -15.64
C GLU A 319 -10.23 -1.39 -15.36
N VAL A 320 -9.33 -1.39 -14.37
CA VAL A 320 -8.42 -2.50 -14.10
C VAL A 320 -8.70 -3.21 -12.76
N GLY A 321 -9.61 -2.68 -11.92
CA GLY A 321 -9.82 -3.21 -10.57
C GLY A 321 -8.52 -3.23 -9.78
N ASN A 322 -8.17 -4.35 -9.13
CA ASN A 322 -6.94 -4.50 -8.36
C ASN A 322 -5.70 -4.90 -9.19
N ALA A 323 -5.83 -5.10 -10.50
CA ALA A 323 -4.72 -5.48 -11.40
C ALA A 323 -3.88 -4.25 -11.78
N LEU A 324 -3.19 -3.67 -10.80
CA LEU A 324 -2.42 -2.44 -10.95
C LEU A 324 -1.01 -2.70 -11.49
N CYS A 325 -0.56 -1.78 -12.35
CA CYS A 325 0.83 -1.70 -12.81
C CYS A 325 1.58 -0.59 -12.04
N PRO A 326 2.93 -0.53 -12.10
CA PRO A 326 3.73 0.49 -11.42
C PRO A 326 3.26 1.93 -11.65
N VAL A 327 2.90 2.30 -12.87
CA VAL A 327 2.40 3.64 -13.22
C VAL A 327 1.15 4.06 -12.43
N HIS A 328 0.31 3.09 -12.05
CA HIS A 328 -0.89 3.35 -11.24
C HIS A 328 -0.53 3.70 -9.78
N HIS A 329 0.44 3.00 -9.22
CA HIS A 329 0.96 3.29 -7.87
C HIS A 329 1.67 4.64 -7.84
N GLU A 330 2.44 4.99 -8.89
CA GLU A 330 3.11 6.28 -9.03
C GLU A 330 2.11 7.44 -9.13
N GLU A 331 1.02 7.26 -9.89
CA GLU A 331 -0.04 8.27 -10.02
C GLU A 331 -0.73 8.51 -8.67
N ASP A 332 -1.13 7.45 -7.97
CA ASP A 332 -1.74 7.55 -6.64
C ASP A 332 -0.80 8.25 -5.65
N THR A 333 0.49 7.89 -5.65
CA THR A 333 1.52 8.50 -4.80
C THR A 333 1.69 9.99 -5.13
N ARG A 334 1.75 10.36 -6.42
CA ARG A 334 1.86 11.76 -6.84
C ARG A 334 0.67 12.60 -6.40
N ILE A 335 -0.54 12.03 -6.45
CA ILE A 335 -1.76 12.72 -5.98
C ILE A 335 -1.72 12.91 -4.45
N MET A 336 -1.27 11.91 -3.68
CA MET A 336 -1.09 12.03 -2.23
C MET A 336 -0.04 13.09 -1.87
N LEU A 337 1.11 13.10 -2.53
CA LEU A 337 2.17 14.09 -2.32
C LEU A 337 1.71 15.51 -2.65
N ASP A 338 0.95 15.70 -3.75
CA ASP A 338 0.37 17.00 -4.10
C ASP A 338 -0.60 17.51 -3.02
N MET A 339 -1.30 16.63 -2.33
CA MET A 339 -2.16 17.01 -1.21
C MET A 339 -1.36 17.34 0.07
N GLY A 340 -0.13 16.86 0.21
CA GLY A 340 0.71 17.02 1.40
C GLY A 340 0.56 15.86 2.41
N VAL A 341 0.13 14.70 1.95
CA VAL A 341 0.05 13.47 2.76
C VAL A 341 1.44 13.03 3.19
N ASN A 342 1.64 12.82 4.50
CA ASN A 342 2.89 12.30 5.06
C ASN A 342 2.74 10.95 5.77
N ALA A 343 1.51 10.41 5.81
CA ALA A 343 1.21 9.09 6.33
C ALA A 343 0.16 8.38 5.47
N VAL A 344 0.22 7.06 5.37
CA VAL A 344 -0.78 6.26 4.66
C VAL A 344 -1.13 5.00 5.42
N ARG A 345 -2.42 4.70 5.55
CA ARG A 345 -2.91 3.39 5.95
C ARG A 345 -3.26 2.60 4.69
N LEU A 346 -2.52 1.56 4.42
CA LEU A 346 -2.74 0.68 3.28
C LEU A 346 -3.80 -0.36 3.63
N ALA A 347 -5.05 0.11 3.60
CA ALA A 347 -6.23 -0.64 4.00
C ALA A 347 -6.69 -1.61 2.89
N HIS A 348 -7.24 -2.75 3.22
CA HIS A 348 -7.27 -3.46 4.53
C HIS A 348 -6.44 -4.73 4.43
N TYR A 349 -5.33 -4.71 3.68
CA TYR A 349 -4.52 -5.87 3.31
C TYR A 349 -3.13 -5.43 2.81
N PRO A 350 -2.13 -6.33 2.82
CA PRO A 350 -0.82 -6.05 2.24
C PRO A 350 -0.94 -5.66 0.76
N GLN A 351 -0.35 -4.52 0.40
CA GLN A 351 -0.35 -4.04 -0.98
C GLN A 351 0.90 -4.51 -1.73
N ALA A 352 1.03 -4.16 -3.01
CA ALA A 352 2.19 -4.51 -3.82
C ALA A 352 3.48 -3.93 -3.20
N THR A 353 4.58 -4.68 -3.22
CA THR A 353 5.89 -4.25 -2.71
C THR A 353 6.30 -2.88 -3.26
N TYR A 354 6.04 -2.64 -4.56
CA TYR A 354 6.33 -1.37 -5.20
C TYR A 354 5.65 -0.16 -4.54
N MET A 355 4.48 -0.34 -3.90
CA MET A 355 3.84 0.74 -3.16
C MET A 355 4.65 1.11 -1.91
N TYR A 356 5.19 0.13 -1.19
CA TYR A 356 6.07 0.39 -0.04
C TYR A 356 7.40 1.03 -0.47
N ASP A 357 7.96 0.61 -1.62
CA ASP A 357 9.16 1.26 -2.21
C ASP A 357 8.92 2.76 -2.47
N LEU A 358 7.73 3.11 -2.97
CA LEU A 358 7.34 4.51 -3.18
C LEU A 358 7.20 5.26 -1.85
N MET A 359 6.63 4.62 -0.81
CA MET A 359 6.53 5.23 0.53
C MET A 359 7.89 5.46 1.14
N ASP A 360 8.81 4.51 1.02
CA ASP A 360 10.20 4.65 1.46
C ASP A 360 10.90 5.82 0.77
N LYS A 361 10.80 5.85 -0.56
CA LYS A 361 11.43 6.86 -1.43
C LYS A 361 10.92 8.26 -1.16
N HIS A 362 9.65 8.41 -0.85
CA HIS A 362 9.02 9.71 -0.63
C HIS A 362 8.87 10.09 0.84
N GLY A 363 9.30 9.21 1.76
CA GLY A 363 9.29 9.49 3.19
C GLY A 363 7.91 9.49 3.84
N ILE A 364 6.97 8.72 3.30
CA ILE A 364 5.60 8.63 3.81
C ILE A 364 5.52 7.51 4.86
N VAL A 365 5.14 7.86 6.09
CA VAL A 365 4.93 6.87 7.17
C VAL A 365 3.78 5.94 6.83
N THR A 366 4.00 4.63 6.95
CA THR A 366 3.06 3.63 6.49
C THR A 366 2.56 2.74 7.63
N TRP A 367 1.26 2.50 7.65
CA TRP A 367 0.59 1.45 8.39
C TRP A 367 0.21 0.34 7.40
N ALA A 368 0.81 -0.84 7.54
CA ALA A 368 0.48 -2.06 6.80
C ALA A 368 -0.34 -2.99 7.69
N GLU A 369 -1.37 -3.65 7.13
CA GLU A 369 -2.27 -4.50 7.91
C GLU A 369 -2.62 -5.81 7.21
N ILE A 370 -2.90 -6.86 8.01
CA ILE A 370 -3.45 -8.12 7.50
C ILE A 370 -4.96 -7.97 7.24
N PRO A 371 -5.55 -8.78 6.34
CA PRO A 371 -6.95 -8.65 5.96
C PRO A 371 -7.93 -9.24 6.99
N PHE A 372 -7.68 -9.02 8.28
CA PHE A 372 -8.58 -9.43 9.35
C PHE A 372 -9.64 -8.36 9.60
N VAL A 373 -10.62 -8.34 8.71
CA VAL A 373 -11.66 -7.31 8.66
C VAL A 373 -12.95 -7.84 9.25
N GLY A 374 -13.55 -7.05 10.12
CA GLY A 374 -14.89 -7.30 10.67
C GLY A 374 -16.01 -6.85 9.74
N PRO A 375 -17.26 -7.15 10.13
CA PRO A 375 -18.43 -6.92 9.28
C PRO A 375 -18.74 -5.45 9.01
N GLY A 376 -18.19 -4.50 9.77
CA GLY A 376 -18.44 -3.06 9.56
C GLY A 376 -19.93 -2.65 9.53
N GLY A 377 -20.84 -3.56 9.93
CA GLY A 377 -22.28 -3.39 9.84
C GLY A 377 -22.96 -4.05 8.64
N TYR A 378 -22.20 -4.64 7.71
CA TYR A 378 -22.74 -5.20 6.45
C TYR A 378 -22.97 -6.70 6.45
N ALA A 379 -22.24 -7.45 7.30
CA ALA A 379 -22.29 -8.90 7.32
C ALA A 379 -22.18 -9.44 8.74
N ASP A 380 -22.50 -10.72 8.89
CA ASP A 380 -22.67 -11.33 10.22
C ASP A 380 -21.35 -11.76 10.87
N LYS A 381 -20.29 -12.05 10.08
CA LYS A 381 -19.07 -12.66 10.62
C LYS A 381 -17.79 -12.20 9.94
N GLY A 382 -16.89 -11.60 10.73
CA GLY A 382 -15.50 -11.35 10.36
C GLY A 382 -14.53 -12.45 10.82
N PHE A 383 -14.97 -13.31 11.74
CA PHE A 383 -14.15 -14.35 12.37
C PHE A 383 -14.93 -15.66 12.50
N VAL A 384 -14.27 -16.76 12.21
CA VAL A 384 -14.73 -18.13 12.48
C VAL A 384 -13.68 -18.81 13.35
N ASP A 385 -14.06 -19.18 14.58
CA ASP A 385 -13.14 -19.82 15.50
C ASP A 385 -12.94 -21.29 15.15
N GLN A 386 -12.06 -21.52 14.16
CA GLN A 386 -11.64 -22.87 13.75
C GLN A 386 -10.12 -22.91 13.51
N PRO A 387 -9.45 -24.05 13.75
CA PRO A 387 -7.99 -24.15 13.63
C PRO A 387 -7.44 -23.71 12.26
N SER A 388 -8.10 -24.07 11.16
CA SER A 388 -7.66 -23.72 9.81
C SER A 388 -7.69 -22.22 9.54
N PHE A 389 -8.71 -21.48 10.03
CA PHE A 389 -8.77 -20.03 9.92
C PHE A 389 -7.68 -19.36 10.76
N ARG A 390 -7.49 -19.82 12.02
CA ARG A 390 -6.47 -19.27 12.90
C ARG A 390 -5.06 -19.47 12.31
N GLU A 391 -4.77 -20.66 11.80
CA GLU A 391 -3.47 -20.94 11.20
C GLU A 391 -3.24 -20.11 9.93
N ASN A 392 -4.24 -20.00 9.06
CA ASN A 392 -4.17 -19.19 7.86
C ASN A 392 -3.87 -17.71 8.17
N GLY A 393 -4.52 -17.12 9.17
CA GLY A 393 -4.25 -15.73 9.54
C GLY A 393 -2.86 -15.54 10.15
N LYS A 394 -2.32 -16.52 10.91
CA LYS A 394 -0.94 -16.51 11.38
C LYS A 394 0.05 -16.54 10.22
N GLU A 395 -0.21 -17.36 9.21
CA GLU A 395 0.62 -17.45 8.02
C GLU A 395 0.60 -16.12 7.24
N GLN A 396 -0.58 -15.52 6.99
CA GLN A 396 -0.68 -14.22 6.33
C GLN A 396 0.01 -13.10 7.10
N LEU A 397 0.02 -13.14 8.45
CA LEU A 397 0.75 -12.18 9.28
C LEU A 397 2.27 -12.32 9.11
N LYS A 398 2.79 -13.54 9.13
CA LYS A 398 4.22 -13.81 8.90
C LYS A 398 4.63 -13.42 7.48
N GLU A 399 3.82 -13.73 6.48
CA GLU A 399 4.03 -13.30 5.09
C GLU A 399 4.19 -11.77 5.02
N MET A 400 3.23 -11.02 5.57
CA MET A 400 3.27 -9.56 5.56
C MET A 400 4.54 -9.02 6.22
N ILE A 401 4.86 -9.48 7.43
CA ILE A 401 6.02 -8.96 8.17
C ILE A 401 7.32 -9.33 7.47
N ARG A 402 7.50 -10.60 7.05
CA ARG A 402 8.76 -11.07 6.46
C ARG A 402 9.01 -10.49 5.07
N GLN A 403 7.97 -10.36 4.24
CA GLN A 403 8.09 -9.79 2.88
C GLN A 403 8.42 -8.30 2.90
N HIS A 404 7.92 -7.57 3.90
CA HIS A 404 8.05 -6.12 3.97
C HIS A 404 8.94 -5.62 5.11
N TYR A 405 9.76 -6.50 5.70
CA TYR A 405 10.56 -6.21 6.89
C TYR A 405 11.46 -4.99 6.74
N ASN A 406 12.13 -4.85 5.58
CA ASN A 406 13.19 -3.85 5.38
C ASN A 406 12.69 -2.46 5.00
N HIS A 407 11.38 -2.26 4.80
CA HIS A 407 10.82 -0.95 4.48
C HIS A 407 10.83 0.00 5.67
N PRO A 408 11.61 1.09 5.65
CA PRO A 408 11.65 2.04 6.77
C PRO A 408 10.36 2.84 6.92
N SER A 409 9.59 3.01 5.86
CA SER A 409 8.30 3.69 5.90
C SER A 409 7.28 2.97 6.77
N ILE A 410 7.33 1.64 6.85
CA ILE A 410 6.42 0.88 7.71
C ILE A 410 6.82 1.09 9.16
N CYS A 411 5.94 1.79 9.90
CA CYS A 411 6.08 2.04 11.32
C CYS A 411 5.09 1.24 12.18
N PHE A 412 4.04 0.68 11.59
CA PHE A 412 2.98 0.00 12.33
C PHE A 412 2.51 -1.25 11.58
N TRP A 413 2.37 -2.36 12.34
CA TRP A 413 1.74 -3.60 11.87
C TRP A 413 0.29 -3.66 12.35
N GLY A 414 -0.67 -3.61 11.42
CA GLY A 414 -2.10 -3.67 11.70
C GLY A 414 -2.60 -5.10 11.83
N LEU A 415 -3.31 -5.39 12.91
CA LEU A 415 -3.76 -6.76 13.21
C LEU A 415 -5.25 -6.99 12.93
N PHE A 416 -6.10 -5.97 13.03
CA PHE A 416 -7.52 -6.11 12.70
C PHE A 416 -8.17 -4.76 12.35
N ASN A 417 -9.32 -4.86 11.69
CA ASN A 417 -10.25 -3.75 11.47
C ASN A 417 -11.68 -4.15 11.86
N GLU A 418 -12.35 -3.36 12.70
CA GLU A 418 -13.80 -3.41 13.02
C GLU A 418 -14.34 -4.80 13.42
N LEU A 419 -13.58 -5.61 14.13
CA LEU A 419 -14.05 -6.89 14.63
C LEU A 419 -15.05 -6.71 15.78
N LYS A 420 -16.04 -7.60 15.86
CA LYS A 420 -17.02 -7.65 16.96
C LYS A 420 -16.54 -8.56 18.08
N GLU A 421 -16.57 -8.04 19.31
CA GLU A 421 -16.30 -8.85 20.49
C GLU A 421 -17.50 -9.77 20.79
N GLN A 422 -18.71 -9.25 20.65
CA GLN A 422 -19.93 -10.05 20.87
C GLN A 422 -20.23 -10.95 19.65
N GLY A 423 -20.40 -12.23 19.91
CA GLY A 423 -20.78 -13.27 18.93
C GLY A 423 -19.58 -14.02 18.36
N ASP A 424 -18.54 -13.35 17.91
CA ASP A 424 -17.35 -13.98 17.33
C ASP A 424 -16.21 -14.14 18.35
N ASN A 425 -16.10 -13.22 19.30
CA ASN A 425 -15.10 -13.16 20.38
C ASN A 425 -13.65 -13.49 19.92
N PRO A 426 -13.03 -12.67 19.05
CA PRO A 426 -11.69 -12.93 18.55
C PRO A 426 -10.56 -12.56 19.54
N VAL A 427 -10.86 -12.17 20.77
CA VAL A 427 -9.92 -11.62 21.77
C VAL A 427 -8.66 -12.46 21.92
N GLU A 428 -8.83 -13.78 22.21
CA GLU A 428 -7.68 -14.67 22.41
C GLU A 428 -6.87 -14.86 21.12
N TYR A 429 -7.54 -14.90 19.98
CA TYR A 429 -6.83 -15.03 18.70
C TYR A 429 -6.03 -13.77 18.34
N ILE A 430 -6.55 -12.57 18.65
CA ILE A 430 -5.80 -11.32 18.44
C ILE A 430 -4.60 -11.24 19.39
N LYS A 431 -4.70 -11.73 20.62
CA LYS A 431 -3.55 -11.87 21.52
C LYS A 431 -2.47 -12.77 20.94
N GLU A 432 -2.85 -13.90 20.33
CA GLU A 432 -1.92 -14.80 19.63
C GLU A 432 -1.24 -14.07 18.45
N LEU A 433 -2.01 -13.36 17.62
CA LEU A 433 -1.47 -12.59 16.49
C LEU A 433 -0.52 -11.48 16.98
N ASN A 434 -0.89 -10.79 18.05
CA ASN A 434 -0.03 -9.76 18.65
C ASN A 434 1.31 -10.33 19.13
N ALA A 435 1.28 -11.47 19.81
CA ALA A 435 2.49 -12.15 20.25
C ALA A 435 3.38 -12.61 19.06
N ILE A 436 2.77 -13.11 17.99
CA ILE A 436 3.48 -13.50 16.76
C ILE A 436 4.10 -12.27 16.09
N ALA A 437 3.36 -11.16 16.00
CA ALA A 437 3.89 -9.93 15.39
C ALA A 437 5.16 -9.45 16.11
N HIS A 438 5.17 -9.43 17.44
CA HIS A 438 6.35 -9.07 18.23
C HIS A 438 7.49 -10.10 18.15
N GLN A 439 7.17 -11.38 17.95
CA GLN A 439 8.18 -12.41 17.73
C GLN A 439 8.85 -12.26 16.36
N GLU A 440 8.07 -11.97 15.32
CA GLU A 440 8.58 -11.77 13.95
C GLU A 440 9.33 -10.43 13.83
N ASP A 441 8.81 -9.38 14.44
CA ASP A 441 9.42 -8.03 14.44
C ASP A 441 9.31 -7.34 15.81
N PRO A 442 10.32 -7.46 16.67
CA PRO A 442 10.34 -6.80 17.98
C PRO A 442 10.62 -5.28 17.90
N THR A 443 10.84 -4.74 16.70
CA THR A 443 11.26 -3.34 16.51
C THR A 443 10.13 -2.40 16.17
N ARG A 444 8.98 -2.93 15.74
CA ARG A 444 7.79 -2.14 15.37
C ARG A 444 6.61 -2.46 16.27
N PRO A 445 5.85 -1.43 16.68
CA PRO A 445 4.61 -1.61 17.40
C PRO A 445 3.51 -2.17 16.52
N THR A 446 2.57 -2.85 17.17
CA THR A 446 1.31 -3.26 16.58
C THR A 446 0.24 -2.19 16.75
N THR A 447 -0.74 -2.17 15.85
CA THR A 447 -1.91 -1.30 15.92
C THR A 447 -3.16 -2.00 15.38
N SER A 448 -4.32 -1.43 15.63
CA SER A 448 -5.59 -1.92 15.09
C SER A 448 -6.59 -0.80 14.93
N ALA A 449 -7.59 -1.01 14.06
CA ALA A 449 -8.69 -0.08 13.86
C ALA A 449 -9.97 -0.63 14.48
N SER A 450 -10.57 0.11 15.40
CA SER A 450 -11.79 -0.28 16.11
C SER A 450 -12.94 0.71 15.86
N ASN A 451 -14.16 0.21 15.94
CA ASN A 451 -15.38 1.03 15.95
C ASN A 451 -16.27 0.69 17.14
N GLN A 452 -15.77 -0.08 18.10
CA GLN A 452 -16.53 -0.61 19.23
C GLN A 452 -15.76 -0.46 20.54
N GLU A 453 -16.46 -0.41 21.66
CA GLU A 453 -15.89 -0.55 22.99
C GLU A 453 -15.57 -2.02 23.27
N GLY A 454 -14.64 -2.30 24.19
CA GLY A 454 -14.34 -3.64 24.66
C GLY A 454 -12.86 -3.95 24.80
N ALA A 455 -12.58 -5.22 25.15
CA ALA A 455 -11.22 -5.71 25.47
C ALA A 455 -10.28 -5.69 24.26
N LEU A 456 -10.80 -5.75 23.04
CA LEU A 456 -10.02 -5.69 21.80
C LEU A 456 -9.13 -4.44 21.71
N ASN A 457 -9.60 -3.31 22.28
CA ASN A 457 -8.93 -2.02 22.21
C ASN A 457 -7.67 -1.91 23.08
N PHE A 458 -7.35 -2.94 23.86
CA PHE A 458 -6.24 -2.97 24.82
C PHE A 458 -5.22 -4.07 24.53
N ILE A 459 -5.25 -4.69 23.33
CA ILE A 459 -4.36 -5.80 22.98
C ILE A 459 -3.12 -5.32 22.23
N THR A 460 -3.30 -4.44 21.26
CA THR A 460 -2.20 -3.89 20.45
C THR A 460 -1.53 -2.71 21.15
N ASP A 461 -0.29 -2.40 20.77
CA ASP A 461 0.47 -1.29 21.41
C ASP A 461 -0.16 0.07 21.17
N HIS A 462 -0.86 0.23 20.04
CA HIS A 462 -1.62 1.41 19.68
C HIS A 462 -3.03 1.00 19.30
N ILE A 463 -3.97 1.92 19.43
CA ILE A 463 -5.32 1.75 18.94
C ILE A 463 -5.72 2.96 18.12
N ALA A 464 -6.41 2.75 17.04
CA ALA A 464 -7.01 3.78 16.22
C ALA A 464 -8.50 3.51 16.04
N TRP A 465 -9.26 4.57 15.76
CA TRP A 465 -10.71 4.49 15.77
C TRP A 465 -11.30 4.93 14.44
N ASN A 466 -12.22 4.11 13.91
CA ASN A 466 -13.07 4.46 12.79
C ASN A 466 -14.21 5.32 13.31
N ARG A 467 -14.13 6.64 13.13
CA ARG A 467 -15.07 7.62 13.67
C ARG A 467 -15.68 8.44 12.56
N TYR A 468 -16.98 8.32 12.41
CA TYR A 468 -17.74 8.96 11.36
C TYR A 468 -18.81 9.94 11.90
N ASP A 469 -18.42 10.70 12.95
CA ASP A 469 -19.30 11.68 13.59
C ASP A 469 -19.70 12.78 12.60
N GLY A 470 -21.00 12.91 12.34
CA GLY A 470 -21.54 13.77 11.29
C GLY A 470 -21.77 13.09 9.92
N TRP A 471 -21.47 11.79 9.80
CA TRP A 471 -21.81 10.98 8.65
C TRP A 471 -22.83 9.88 9.01
N TYR A 472 -22.44 8.81 9.70
CA TYR A 472 -23.36 7.72 10.08
C TYR A 472 -24.26 8.04 11.28
N GLY A 473 -24.12 9.18 11.88
CA GLY A 473 -24.92 9.65 13.00
C GLY A 473 -24.23 10.80 13.72
N ALA A 474 -24.87 11.32 14.76
CA ALA A 474 -24.38 12.42 15.59
C ALA A 474 -24.02 13.68 14.76
N THR A 475 -23.17 14.52 15.29
CA THR A 475 -22.62 15.70 14.61
C THR A 475 -21.08 15.67 14.71
N PRO A 476 -20.35 16.38 13.84
CA PRO A 476 -18.87 16.43 13.98
C PRO A 476 -18.41 16.86 15.39
N ALA A 477 -19.15 17.71 16.09
CA ALA A 477 -18.80 18.15 17.43
C ALA A 477 -18.73 17.03 18.48
N THR A 478 -19.45 15.91 18.27
CA THR A 478 -19.37 14.76 19.19
C THR A 478 -18.02 14.06 19.18
N LEU A 479 -17.27 14.16 18.08
CA LEU A 479 -15.88 13.65 18.01
C LEU A 479 -15.01 14.32 19.09
N ALA A 480 -15.13 15.63 19.29
CA ALA A 480 -14.37 16.35 20.31
C ALA A 480 -14.62 15.80 21.72
N THR A 481 -15.92 15.68 22.07
CA THR A 481 -16.31 15.16 23.39
C THR A 481 -15.81 13.74 23.61
N TRP A 482 -15.91 12.89 22.59
CA TRP A 482 -15.46 11.50 22.65
C TRP A 482 -13.95 11.41 22.82
N LEU A 483 -13.16 12.14 22.00
CA LEU A 483 -11.70 12.16 22.07
C LEU A 483 -11.23 12.60 23.46
N ASP A 484 -11.75 13.73 23.99
CA ASP A 484 -11.34 14.27 25.26
C ASP A 484 -11.72 13.34 26.43
N ALA A 485 -12.89 12.70 26.36
CA ALA A 485 -13.32 11.72 27.37
C ALA A 485 -12.46 10.45 27.31
N THR A 486 -12.17 9.93 26.12
CA THR A 486 -11.34 8.72 25.94
C THR A 486 -9.93 8.96 26.46
N HIS A 487 -9.30 10.06 26.08
CA HIS A 487 -7.96 10.42 26.55
C HIS A 487 -7.91 10.59 28.07
N LYS A 488 -8.91 11.27 28.66
CA LYS A 488 -9.02 11.43 30.12
C LYS A 488 -9.20 10.10 30.85
N ASN A 489 -10.01 9.19 30.32
CA ASN A 489 -10.32 7.92 30.96
C ASN A 489 -9.21 6.88 30.78
N HIS A 490 -8.40 7.01 29.71
CA HIS A 490 -7.33 6.09 29.34
C HIS A 490 -6.06 6.88 28.97
N PRO A 491 -5.39 7.53 29.94
CA PRO A 491 -4.28 8.45 29.66
C PRO A 491 -3.04 7.79 29.04
N GLU A 492 -2.88 6.48 29.22
CA GLU A 492 -1.78 5.72 28.58
C GLU A 492 -2.10 5.24 27.16
N MET A 493 -3.36 5.39 26.73
CA MET A 493 -3.79 4.92 25.40
C MET A 493 -3.27 5.85 24.31
N LYS A 494 -2.57 5.27 23.34
CA LYS A 494 -2.08 5.99 22.15
C LYS A 494 -3.18 6.03 21.11
N ILE A 495 -3.95 7.11 21.12
CA ILE A 495 -5.18 7.28 20.33
C ILE A 495 -4.88 7.84 18.94
N ALA A 496 -5.47 7.25 17.90
CA ALA A 496 -5.52 7.82 16.57
C ALA A 496 -6.92 7.70 15.95
N ILE A 497 -7.16 8.40 14.85
CA ILE A 497 -8.35 8.24 14.02
C ILE A 497 -7.94 7.49 12.75
N SER A 498 -8.30 6.21 12.67
CA SER A 498 -7.95 5.35 11.53
C SER A 498 -8.84 5.55 10.31
N GLU A 499 -10.07 6.04 10.54
CA GLU A 499 -10.98 6.39 9.47
C GLU A 499 -11.93 7.51 9.90
N TYR A 500 -12.07 8.53 9.03
CA TYR A 500 -13.13 9.52 9.06
C TYR A 500 -13.38 10.03 7.64
N GLY A 501 -14.65 10.20 7.27
CA GLY A 501 -15.00 10.62 5.91
C GLY A 501 -16.50 10.65 5.67
N ALA A 502 -16.90 11.33 4.60
CA ALA A 502 -18.28 11.43 4.14
C ALA A 502 -18.35 11.14 2.63
N GLY A 503 -19.42 10.52 2.17
CA GLY A 503 -19.68 10.28 0.75
C GLY A 503 -19.94 11.57 -0.01
N ALA A 504 -19.51 11.63 -1.27
CA ALA A 504 -19.79 12.75 -2.16
C ALA A 504 -19.76 12.38 -3.63
N SER A 505 -20.79 12.78 -4.35
CA SER A 505 -20.79 12.82 -5.80
C SER A 505 -20.44 14.21 -6.31
N ILE A 506 -19.56 14.27 -7.31
CA ILE A 506 -19.25 15.54 -8.03
C ILE A 506 -20.44 16.13 -8.78
N TYR A 507 -21.51 15.37 -8.94
CA TYR A 507 -22.76 15.79 -9.62
C TYR A 507 -23.83 16.27 -8.65
N HIS A 508 -23.67 16.00 -7.35
CA HIS A 508 -24.63 16.41 -6.32
C HIS A 508 -24.14 17.66 -5.59
N GLN A 509 -24.93 18.69 -5.66
CA GLN A 509 -24.63 19.99 -5.05
C GLN A 509 -25.88 20.53 -4.33
N GLN A 510 -25.69 21.32 -3.29
CA GLN A 510 -26.77 21.94 -2.54
C GLN A 510 -26.46 23.40 -2.21
N ASP A 511 -27.44 24.30 -2.29
CA ASP A 511 -27.26 25.71 -1.92
C ASP A 511 -27.42 25.97 -0.42
N SER A 512 -28.11 25.09 0.28
CA SER A 512 -28.25 25.14 1.74
C SER A 512 -27.58 23.92 2.34
N LEU A 513 -26.64 24.13 3.22
CA LEU A 513 -25.84 23.04 3.84
C LEU A 513 -26.72 22.23 4.79
N VAL A 514 -26.98 20.98 4.43
CA VAL A 514 -27.77 20.02 5.23
C VAL A 514 -26.99 18.73 5.34
N GLN A 515 -26.96 18.15 6.53
CA GLN A 515 -26.31 16.85 6.77
C GLN A 515 -26.94 15.78 5.87
N THR A 516 -26.08 15.05 5.18
CA THR A 516 -26.50 13.98 4.26
C THR A 516 -26.99 12.75 5.03
N VAL A 517 -28.00 12.08 4.48
CA VAL A 517 -28.41 10.73 4.91
C VAL A 517 -27.52 9.69 4.20
N PRO A 518 -26.67 8.94 4.92
CA PRO A 518 -25.64 8.09 4.32
C PRO A 518 -26.14 7.00 3.36
N GLY A 519 -27.33 6.44 3.62
CA GLY A 519 -27.96 5.43 2.78
C GLY A 519 -28.77 6.00 1.61
N SER A 520 -28.74 7.33 1.40
CA SER A 520 -29.46 7.96 0.29
C SER A 520 -28.66 7.91 -1.00
N TRP A 521 -29.35 8.13 -2.13
CA TRP A 521 -28.68 8.33 -3.43
C TRP A 521 -28.04 9.72 -3.54
N TRP A 522 -28.44 10.68 -2.66
CA TRP A 522 -28.05 12.08 -2.72
C TRP A 522 -26.87 12.35 -1.76
N HIS A 523 -25.66 12.43 -2.30
CA HIS A 523 -24.41 12.72 -1.58
C HIS A 523 -23.80 14.02 -2.09
N PRO A 524 -24.23 15.20 -1.61
CA PRO A 524 -23.72 16.48 -2.10
C PRO A 524 -22.30 16.72 -1.62
N GLU A 525 -21.44 17.17 -2.55
CA GLU A 525 -20.02 17.46 -2.32
C GLU A 525 -19.81 18.52 -1.25
N ASN A 526 -20.73 19.49 -1.14
CA ASN A 526 -20.67 20.54 -0.12
C ASN A 526 -20.70 19.96 1.31
N TRP A 527 -21.49 18.90 1.54
CA TRP A 527 -21.51 18.25 2.86
C TRP A 527 -20.19 17.53 3.16
N GLN A 528 -19.60 16.82 2.20
CA GLN A 528 -18.28 16.21 2.38
C GLN A 528 -17.25 17.28 2.77
N THR A 529 -17.23 18.40 2.07
CA THR A 529 -16.31 19.50 2.34
C THR A 529 -16.45 20.03 3.75
N GLU A 530 -17.68 20.34 4.19
CA GLU A 530 -17.95 20.84 5.54
C GLU A 530 -17.63 19.79 6.62
N TYR A 531 -17.99 18.51 6.38
CA TYR A 531 -17.66 17.40 7.25
C TYR A 531 -16.15 17.36 7.53
N HIS A 532 -15.32 17.45 6.48
CA HIS A 532 -13.87 17.41 6.61
C HIS A 532 -13.31 18.65 7.31
N ILE A 533 -13.85 19.84 7.05
CA ILE A 533 -13.43 21.07 7.75
C ILE A 533 -13.67 20.94 9.25
N GLN A 534 -14.85 20.50 9.66
CA GLN A 534 -15.23 20.40 11.08
C GLN A 534 -14.45 19.29 11.80
N ASN A 535 -14.35 18.09 11.23
CA ASN A 535 -13.61 16.98 11.85
C ASN A 535 -12.12 17.25 11.91
N TRP A 536 -11.52 17.79 10.84
CA TRP A 536 -10.10 18.14 10.82
C TRP A 536 -9.77 19.21 11.86
N LYS A 537 -10.60 20.22 12.04
CA LYS A 537 -10.44 21.22 13.12
C LYS A 537 -10.31 20.55 14.49
N ILE A 538 -11.22 19.63 14.80
CA ILE A 538 -11.25 18.92 16.08
C ILE A 538 -10.00 18.09 16.28
N ILE A 539 -9.56 17.36 15.26
CA ILE A 539 -8.37 16.50 15.30
C ILE A 539 -7.11 17.34 15.45
N ASN A 540 -6.96 18.38 14.65
CA ASN A 540 -5.77 19.24 14.61
C ASN A 540 -5.54 20.04 15.91
N GLU A 541 -6.58 20.25 16.68
CA GLU A 541 -6.50 20.90 18.00
C GLU A 541 -6.05 19.94 19.13
N ARG A 542 -5.81 18.64 18.84
CA ARG A 542 -5.53 17.59 19.83
C ARG A 542 -4.22 16.86 19.54
N PRO A 543 -3.08 17.38 20.01
CA PRO A 543 -1.76 16.80 19.72
C PRO A 543 -1.60 15.36 20.24
N TYR A 544 -2.40 14.91 21.20
CA TYR A 544 -2.40 13.53 21.69
C TYR A 544 -2.97 12.52 20.66
N VAL A 545 -3.68 12.98 19.63
CA VAL A 545 -4.07 12.14 18.49
C VAL A 545 -2.84 11.96 17.61
N TRP A 546 -2.15 10.82 17.75
CA TRP A 546 -0.85 10.61 17.10
C TRP A 546 -0.92 10.52 15.56
N ALA A 547 -2.07 10.18 15.01
CA ALA A 547 -2.31 10.18 13.56
C ALA A 547 -3.79 10.29 13.23
N SER A 548 -4.10 10.76 12.04
CA SER A 548 -5.44 10.69 11.47
C SER A 548 -5.38 10.26 10.01
N PHE A 549 -6.34 9.42 9.59
CA PHE A 549 -6.40 8.91 8.22
C PHE A 549 -7.78 9.16 7.63
N VAL A 550 -7.82 9.95 6.56
CA VAL A 550 -9.06 10.20 5.83
C VAL A 550 -9.54 8.93 5.13
N TRP A 551 -10.79 8.58 5.31
CA TRP A 551 -11.47 7.53 4.55
C TRP A 551 -12.30 8.14 3.41
N ASN A 552 -11.84 8.10 2.20
CA ASN A 552 -10.67 7.48 1.65
C ASN A 552 -9.93 8.47 0.73
N MET A 553 -8.72 8.19 0.31
CA MET A 553 -8.05 9.02 -0.71
C MET A 553 -8.78 9.00 -2.03
N PHE A 554 -9.25 7.83 -2.45
CA PHE A 554 -9.93 7.61 -3.72
C PHE A 554 -11.28 6.93 -3.51
N ASP A 555 -12.25 7.22 -4.35
CA ASP A 555 -13.43 6.36 -4.48
C ASP A 555 -12.96 4.96 -4.89
N PHE A 556 -13.67 3.92 -4.46
CA PHE A 556 -13.29 2.54 -4.72
C PHE A 556 -14.51 1.62 -4.90
N GLY A 557 -14.29 0.43 -5.44
CA GLY A 557 -15.32 -0.57 -5.69
C GLY A 557 -15.80 -1.26 -4.42
N ALA A 558 -17.11 -1.24 -4.18
CA ALA A 558 -17.79 -1.94 -3.10
C ALA A 558 -19.14 -2.44 -3.60
N ALA A 559 -19.17 -3.62 -4.19
CA ALA A 559 -20.29 -4.15 -4.98
C ALA A 559 -21.63 -4.17 -4.25
N HIS A 560 -21.63 -4.30 -2.91
CA HIS A 560 -22.85 -4.32 -2.10
C HIS A 560 -23.45 -2.94 -1.83
N ARG A 561 -22.72 -1.84 -2.09
CA ARG A 561 -23.22 -0.48 -1.87
C ARG A 561 -24.18 -0.07 -2.96
N THR A 562 -25.28 0.56 -2.55
CA THR A 562 -26.36 1.01 -3.45
C THR A 562 -26.64 2.50 -3.33
N GLU A 563 -26.05 3.17 -2.35
CA GLU A 563 -26.14 4.60 -2.10
C GLU A 563 -25.24 5.42 -3.06
N GLY A 564 -25.36 6.73 -2.98
CA GLY A 564 -24.63 7.66 -3.85
C GLY A 564 -25.16 7.70 -5.28
N ASP A 565 -24.42 8.32 -6.18
CA ASP A 565 -24.80 8.46 -7.60
C ASP A 565 -24.46 7.22 -8.43
N ARG A 566 -23.61 6.33 -7.93
CA ARG A 566 -23.15 5.13 -8.63
C ARG A 566 -23.13 3.91 -7.71
N PRO A 567 -24.14 3.04 -7.82
CA PRO A 567 -24.14 1.76 -7.11
C PRO A 567 -22.87 0.95 -7.39
N GLY A 568 -22.36 0.28 -6.35
CA GLY A 568 -21.11 -0.50 -6.41
C GLY A 568 -19.84 0.30 -6.17
N ILE A 569 -19.97 1.59 -5.81
CA ILE A 569 -18.86 2.48 -5.48
C ILE A 569 -19.03 3.02 -4.07
N ASN A 570 -17.96 2.94 -3.27
CA ASN A 570 -17.83 3.74 -2.06
C ASN A 570 -17.29 5.12 -2.48
N ASP A 571 -18.13 6.16 -2.35
CA ASP A 571 -17.87 7.51 -2.84
C ASP A 571 -17.27 8.47 -1.80
N LYS A 572 -16.69 7.91 -0.71
CA LYS A 572 -16.01 8.69 0.33
C LYS A 572 -14.60 9.18 -0.07
N GLY A 573 -14.13 8.83 -1.26
CA GLY A 573 -12.86 9.34 -1.78
C GLY A 573 -12.82 10.87 -1.86
N LEU A 574 -11.63 11.44 -1.62
CA LEU A 574 -11.34 12.85 -1.93
C LEU A 574 -11.08 13.05 -3.43
N VAL A 575 -10.85 11.97 -4.16
CA VAL A 575 -10.60 11.93 -5.60
C VAL A 575 -11.48 10.82 -6.20
N THR A 576 -12.03 11.08 -7.38
CA THR A 576 -12.89 10.10 -8.08
C THR A 576 -12.15 8.78 -8.39
N TYR A 577 -12.93 7.70 -8.57
CA TYR A 577 -12.43 6.33 -8.80
C TYR A 577 -11.46 6.23 -10.01
N ASP A 578 -11.66 7.07 -11.02
CA ASP A 578 -10.82 7.16 -12.22
C ASP A 578 -9.60 8.12 -12.06
N ARG A 579 -9.40 8.70 -10.87
CA ARG A 579 -8.34 9.67 -10.51
C ARG A 579 -8.41 11.01 -11.25
N LYS A 580 -9.46 11.28 -12.03
CA LYS A 580 -9.52 12.47 -12.88
C LYS A 580 -9.94 13.74 -12.15
N ILE A 581 -10.78 13.62 -11.14
CA ILE A 581 -11.36 14.78 -10.46
C ILE A 581 -11.04 14.74 -8.97
N LYS A 582 -10.38 15.78 -8.50
CA LYS A 582 -10.17 16.09 -7.10
C LYS A 582 -11.39 16.83 -6.60
N LYS A 583 -12.03 16.33 -5.53
CA LYS A 583 -13.20 16.97 -4.91
C LYS A 583 -12.77 18.17 -4.07
N ASP A 584 -13.69 19.03 -3.66
CA ASP A 584 -13.37 20.26 -2.92
C ASP A 584 -12.63 19.99 -1.62
N ALA A 585 -12.97 18.93 -0.89
CA ALA A 585 -12.29 18.52 0.34
C ALA A 585 -10.80 18.17 0.13
N TYR A 586 -10.41 17.70 -1.06
CA TYR A 586 -8.99 17.51 -1.41
C TYR A 586 -8.22 18.83 -1.34
N TYR A 587 -8.78 19.91 -1.88
CA TYR A 587 -8.13 21.22 -1.89
C TYR A 587 -8.11 21.88 -0.51
N PHE A 588 -9.10 21.57 0.35
CA PHE A 588 -9.07 21.95 1.75
C PHE A 588 -7.85 21.34 2.45
N TYR A 589 -7.63 20.02 2.30
CA TYR A 589 -6.45 19.37 2.89
C TYR A 589 -5.15 19.86 2.25
N ARG A 590 -5.13 20.07 0.94
CA ARG A 590 -3.96 20.60 0.25
C ARG A 590 -3.54 21.97 0.79
N ALA A 591 -4.49 22.84 1.08
CA ALA A 591 -4.19 24.15 1.68
C ALA A 591 -3.63 24.03 3.11
N ASN A 592 -4.02 22.99 3.85
CA ASN A 592 -3.58 22.77 5.23
C ASN A 592 -2.28 21.96 5.36
N TRP A 593 -2.04 21.01 4.45
CA TRP A 593 -0.95 20.02 4.59
C TRP A 593 0.24 20.30 3.66
N ASN A 594 -0.01 20.88 2.49
CA ASN A 594 1.05 21.18 1.52
C ASN A 594 1.54 22.63 1.69
N PRO A 595 2.84 22.89 1.89
CA PRO A 595 3.37 24.25 2.02
C PRO A 595 3.41 25.03 0.71
N GLU A 596 3.25 24.38 -0.46
CA GLU A 596 3.26 25.05 -1.74
C GLU A 596 2.07 26.01 -1.88
N PRO A 597 2.30 27.28 -2.27
CA PRO A 597 1.25 28.29 -2.36
C PRO A 597 0.11 27.90 -3.30
N MET A 598 -1.12 28.02 -2.80
CA MET A 598 -2.33 27.71 -3.57
C MET A 598 -3.51 28.61 -3.23
N ILE A 599 -4.42 28.74 -4.18
CA ILE A 599 -5.79 29.24 -4.01
C ILE A 599 -6.77 28.34 -4.78
N TYR A 600 -7.98 28.16 -4.25
CA TYR A 600 -9.00 27.33 -4.88
C TYR A 600 -10.41 27.77 -4.45
N ILE A 601 -11.29 28.03 -5.42
CA ILE A 601 -12.70 28.36 -5.18
C ILE A 601 -13.46 27.05 -4.96
N ALA A 602 -14.00 26.83 -3.76
CA ALA A 602 -14.87 25.70 -3.44
C ALA A 602 -16.28 25.92 -3.98
N GLY A 603 -17.06 24.84 -4.11
CA GLY A 603 -18.42 24.88 -4.64
C GLY A 603 -18.49 25.27 -6.12
N ARG A 604 -17.39 25.16 -6.86
CA ARG A 604 -17.31 25.53 -8.29
C ARG A 604 -18.20 24.66 -9.18
N ARG A 605 -18.48 23.42 -8.77
CA ARG A 605 -19.35 22.48 -9.49
C ARG A 605 -20.84 22.75 -9.26
N ASN A 606 -21.20 23.53 -8.24
CA ASN A 606 -22.54 24.08 -8.07
C ASN A 606 -22.72 25.27 -9.02
N VAL A 607 -22.81 25.00 -10.33
CA VAL A 607 -22.82 26.03 -11.36
C VAL A 607 -24.13 26.83 -11.34
N ASN A 608 -25.26 26.14 -11.13
CA ASN A 608 -26.59 26.79 -11.17
C ASN A 608 -26.94 27.28 -9.77
N ARG A 609 -27.06 28.61 -9.60
CA ARG A 609 -27.40 29.27 -8.34
C ARG A 609 -28.83 29.76 -8.38
N VAL A 610 -29.53 29.60 -7.26
CA VAL A 610 -30.93 30.07 -7.11
C VAL A 610 -31.04 31.31 -6.23
N LYS A 611 -29.99 31.65 -5.47
CA LYS A 611 -29.95 32.81 -4.58
C LYS A 611 -29.10 33.92 -5.18
N PRO A 612 -29.58 35.17 -5.16
CA PRO A 612 -28.82 36.33 -5.68
C PRO A 612 -27.67 36.74 -4.77
N LEU A 613 -27.65 36.33 -3.50
CA LEU A 613 -26.56 36.48 -2.56
C LEU A 613 -26.03 35.09 -2.20
N VAL A 614 -24.73 34.86 -2.39
CA VAL A 614 -24.08 33.57 -2.14
C VAL A 614 -22.82 33.77 -1.34
N ASP A 615 -22.47 32.76 -0.54
CA ASP A 615 -21.17 32.72 0.09
C ASP A 615 -20.15 32.13 -0.88
N VAL A 616 -18.98 32.76 -0.97
CA VAL A 616 -17.82 32.28 -1.76
C VAL A 616 -16.76 31.77 -0.79
N GLN A 617 -16.57 30.47 -0.75
CA GLN A 617 -15.56 29.82 0.06
C GLN A 617 -14.31 29.58 -0.79
N VAL A 618 -13.14 29.96 -0.24
CA VAL A 618 -11.84 29.81 -0.91
C VAL A 618 -10.87 29.12 0.04
N PHE A 619 -10.19 28.09 -0.43
CA PHE A 619 -9.08 27.45 0.29
C PHE A 619 -7.77 28.03 -0.17
N SER A 620 -6.96 28.49 0.78
CA SER A 620 -5.69 29.14 0.47
C SER A 620 -4.71 29.13 1.64
N ASN A 621 -3.45 28.91 1.35
CA ASN A 621 -2.34 29.00 2.31
C ASN A 621 -1.44 30.22 2.11
N VAL A 622 -1.87 31.18 1.29
CA VAL A 622 -1.17 32.46 1.09
C VAL A 622 -1.64 33.54 2.06
N GLU A 623 -0.91 34.64 2.15
CA GLU A 623 -1.18 35.67 3.16
C GLU A 623 -2.54 36.37 2.98
N GLU A 624 -2.98 36.58 1.73
CA GLU A 624 -4.19 37.35 1.41
C GLU A 624 -4.79 36.94 0.09
N VAL A 625 -6.12 36.86 0.03
CA VAL A 625 -6.92 36.52 -1.15
C VAL A 625 -7.85 37.66 -1.49
N ILE A 626 -7.91 38.04 -2.77
CA ILE A 626 -8.82 39.04 -3.33
C ILE A 626 -9.88 38.34 -4.15
N LEU A 627 -11.16 38.60 -3.84
CA LEU A 627 -12.30 38.11 -4.61
C LEU A 627 -12.76 39.17 -5.62
N ILE A 628 -12.95 38.74 -6.86
CA ILE A 628 -13.43 39.54 -7.98
C ILE A 628 -14.63 38.82 -8.59
N VAL A 629 -15.75 39.51 -8.78
CA VAL A 629 -16.94 38.99 -9.44
C VAL A 629 -17.34 39.92 -10.57
N ASN A 630 -17.40 39.40 -11.80
CA ASN A 630 -17.75 40.20 -12.99
C ASN A 630 -16.87 41.46 -13.12
N ASP A 631 -15.55 41.33 -12.98
CA ASP A 631 -14.55 42.42 -13.03
C ASP A 631 -14.62 43.42 -11.86
N CYS A 632 -15.53 43.23 -10.89
CA CYS A 632 -15.64 44.07 -9.70
C CYS A 632 -15.00 43.40 -8.49
N GLN A 633 -14.08 44.08 -7.81
CA GLN A 633 -13.54 43.55 -6.54
C GLN A 633 -14.62 43.57 -5.45
N CYS A 634 -14.96 42.38 -4.96
CA CYS A 634 -15.98 42.19 -3.93
C CYS A 634 -15.44 42.10 -2.51
N GLY A 635 -14.15 41.77 -2.37
CA GLY A 635 -13.56 41.61 -1.04
C GLY A 635 -12.10 41.25 -1.07
N LYS A 636 -11.50 41.31 0.12
CA LYS A 636 -10.11 40.99 0.39
C LYS A 636 -10.03 40.40 1.79
N MET A 637 -9.40 39.24 1.96
CA MET A 637 -9.42 38.49 3.22
C MET A 637 -8.14 37.71 3.42
N LYS A 638 -7.71 37.58 4.68
CA LYS A 638 -6.68 36.60 5.09
C LYS A 638 -7.36 35.27 5.38
N PRO A 639 -6.77 34.13 4.98
CA PRO A 639 -7.25 32.82 5.40
C PRO A 639 -7.23 32.69 6.93
N ASP A 640 -8.21 31.99 7.48
CA ASP A 640 -8.26 31.65 8.88
C ASP A 640 -7.23 30.56 9.24
N SER A 641 -7.28 30.04 10.49
CA SER A 641 -6.39 28.99 10.98
C SER A 641 -6.55 27.66 10.22
N LEU A 642 -7.70 27.44 9.58
CA LEU A 642 -8.00 26.28 8.74
C LEU A 642 -7.79 26.55 7.25
N LYS A 643 -7.11 27.65 6.90
CA LYS A 643 -6.84 28.02 5.50
C LYS A 643 -8.09 28.30 4.67
N VAL A 644 -9.15 28.79 5.30
CA VAL A 644 -10.42 29.11 4.68
C VAL A 644 -10.64 30.63 4.66
N CYS A 645 -11.03 31.15 3.49
CA CYS A 645 -11.60 32.48 3.33
C CYS A 645 -13.09 32.31 2.99
N LEU A 646 -13.99 32.88 3.79
CA LEU A 646 -15.43 32.87 3.54
C LEU A 646 -15.94 34.29 3.29
N PHE A 647 -16.10 34.66 2.00
CA PHE A 647 -16.72 35.90 1.58
C PHE A 647 -18.23 35.71 1.61
N LYS A 648 -18.90 36.41 2.53
CA LYS A 648 -20.35 36.29 2.74
C LYS A 648 -21.12 37.24 1.85
N ASP A 649 -22.37 36.83 1.51
CA ASP A 649 -23.40 37.66 0.83
C ASP A 649 -22.90 38.32 -0.46
N VAL A 650 -22.12 37.60 -1.23
CA VAL A 650 -21.53 38.06 -2.50
C VAL A 650 -22.66 38.17 -3.55
N PRO A 651 -22.91 39.34 -4.15
CA PRO A 651 -24.02 39.52 -5.09
C PRO A 651 -23.73 38.91 -6.45
N LEU A 652 -24.65 38.13 -6.97
CA LEU A 652 -24.67 37.64 -8.34
C LEU A 652 -25.72 38.39 -9.17
N ARG A 653 -25.41 38.67 -10.43
CA ARG A 653 -26.38 39.19 -11.42
C ARG A 653 -27.10 38.01 -12.09
N LYS A 654 -28.31 38.22 -12.56
CA LYS A 654 -29.08 37.23 -13.33
C LYS A 654 -28.29 36.79 -14.56
N GLY A 655 -28.22 35.47 -14.79
CA GLY A 655 -27.42 34.85 -15.84
C GLY A 655 -25.97 34.56 -15.40
N ARG A 656 -25.01 34.65 -16.33
CA ARG A 656 -23.61 34.25 -16.14
C ARG A 656 -22.86 35.22 -15.23
N ASN A 657 -22.15 34.67 -14.26
CA ASN A 657 -21.21 35.37 -13.37
C ASN A 657 -19.83 34.70 -13.44
N GLU A 658 -18.81 35.49 -13.61
CA GLU A 658 -17.43 35.05 -13.51
C GLU A 658 -16.91 35.34 -12.11
N ILE A 659 -16.47 34.28 -11.44
CA ILE A 659 -15.91 34.33 -10.10
C ILE A 659 -14.42 34.11 -10.24
N GLU A 660 -13.64 35.09 -9.82
CA GLU A 660 -12.17 35.04 -9.85
C GLU A 660 -11.61 35.34 -8.47
N VAL A 661 -10.60 34.57 -8.08
CA VAL A 661 -9.79 34.89 -6.90
C VAL A 661 -8.34 35.09 -7.32
N ARG A 662 -7.70 36.09 -6.71
CA ARG A 662 -6.30 36.40 -6.91
C ARG A 662 -5.54 36.45 -5.59
N ALA A 663 -4.30 36.03 -5.63
CA ALA A 663 -3.37 36.20 -4.54
C ALA A 663 -1.96 36.44 -5.07
N ASN A 664 -1.16 37.17 -4.32
CA ASN A 664 0.24 37.38 -4.61
C ASN A 664 1.07 36.52 -3.66
N ASP A 665 1.86 35.64 -4.21
CA ASP A 665 2.99 35.02 -3.51
C ASP A 665 4.28 35.72 -3.93
N SER A 666 5.33 35.57 -3.13
CA SER A 666 6.63 36.18 -3.39
C SER A 666 7.22 35.84 -4.77
N LYS A 667 6.79 34.74 -5.37
CA LYS A 667 7.34 34.21 -6.64
C LYS A 667 6.41 34.41 -7.84
N LYS A 668 5.08 34.45 -7.63
CA LYS A 668 4.10 34.49 -8.73
C LYS A 668 2.72 34.98 -8.27
N GLN A 669 1.96 35.55 -9.23
CA GLN A 669 0.53 35.75 -9.03
C GLN A 669 -0.22 34.42 -9.18
N LEU A 670 -1.05 34.09 -8.22
CA LEU A 670 -1.99 32.97 -8.27
C LEU A 670 -3.35 33.48 -8.69
N ILE A 671 -3.99 32.77 -9.60
CA ILE A 671 -5.36 33.07 -10.08
C ILE A 671 -6.13 31.77 -10.17
N ASP A 672 -7.36 31.78 -9.65
CA ASP A 672 -8.32 30.70 -9.86
C ASP A 672 -9.68 31.27 -10.28
N ARG A 673 -10.40 30.54 -11.15
CA ARG A 673 -11.65 31.02 -11.77
C ARG A 673 -12.69 29.92 -11.85
N CYS A 674 -13.95 30.30 -11.72
CA CYS A 674 -15.08 29.48 -12.09
C CYS A 674 -16.24 30.33 -12.60
N THR A 675 -17.26 29.69 -13.17
CA THR A 675 -18.48 30.36 -13.66
C THR A 675 -19.69 29.86 -12.88
N TRP A 676 -20.50 30.79 -12.39
CA TRP A 676 -21.81 30.46 -11.82
C TRP A 676 -22.94 31.16 -12.62
N ILE A 677 -24.10 30.55 -12.66
CA ILE A 677 -25.29 31.04 -13.41
C ILE A 677 -26.40 31.20 -12.40
N LEU A 678 -26.81 32.48 -12.15
CA LEU A 678 -28.03 32.76 -11.37
C LEU A 678 -29.23 32.59 -12.26
N GLN A 679 -30.15 31.71 -11.87
CA GLN A 679 -31.38 31.39 -12.59
C GLN A 679 -32.42 32.52 -12.52
#